data_75e949f2d228e3d4dc2d1510f3069970
#
_entry.id   75e949f2d228e3d4dc2d1510f3069970
#
_cell.length_a   1.000
_cell.length_b   1.000
_cell.length_c   1.000
_cell.angle_alpha   90.00
_cell.angle_beta   90.00
_cell.angle_gamma   90.00
#
_symmetry.space_group_name_H-M   'P 1'
#
loop_
_entity.id
_entity.type
_entity.pdbx_description
1 polymer ?
#
loop_
_entity_poly.entity_id
_entity_poly.type
_entity_poly.pdbx_seq_one_letter_code
_entity_poly.pdbx_strand_id
1 'polypeptide(L)'
;GGRSLPHSVLMMIPEAWENHTTMSQKRRDFYAFHASLMEPWDGPACVTFTDGHQVGAVLDRNGLRPSRFWVTDDGLVVLASEVGVLDFPAEKIVRKGRLQPGKMFLVDIEAGRIIEDDEIKDSLADAAPYGEWLHAGIMKLSELPSREHIVYPHSSVVRRQRAFGYTEEELRILITPMAKNGMEALGSMGTDTPIAALSEKPRLLFDYFSQLFAQVTNPPLDAIREELVTSLGGSIGPEHNLLDPGPSSCRQISLAFPVIDNDELAKIIHVNADGDHPGLAAYVVRGLFPVSGDGNTLHTRLEEIKREVSDAISAGARIIVLSDRDGDAEDAPIPSLLLTAAVHHHLIREKTRTKVGLVVEAGDVREVHHVALLIGYGAAAVNPYLAMESAEDLVLQGVITGITPEKAVRNIIKSLGKGVLKVMSKMGISTIASYTGAQVFEAIGLSQDVVDEYFAGTTSRLGGISLDTIAEETIARHHIAYPPGGALPGAKRLPIGGEYQWRRDGEPHLFNPETVFALQHSTRSKRYDIFKRYTSKVDGQSKELMTLRGLFAFKEGARPAISIDEVEPISEIVKRFSTGAMSWGSVSQEVHETLAIAMNRLGAKSNTGEGGEDPARFVPMENGDSKRSAIKQVASGRFGVTSNYLVNADDIQIKIAQGAKPGEGGQLPGNKVYPWIDRKSTRLNSSHANVS
;
A
#
# COMPACT_ATOMS: atom_id res chain seq x y z
N GLY A 1 -1.10 -14.51 -32.65
CA GLY A 1 -1.67 -13.23 -33.06
C GLY A 1 -0.89 -12.52 -34.17
N GLY A 2 0.12 -13.18 -34.83
CA GLY A 2 0.85 -12.59 -35.98
C GLY A 2 1.83 -11.45 -35.64
N ARG A 3 2.05 -11.18 -34.35
CA ARG A 3 3.05 -10.19 -33.92
C ARG A 3 4.47 -10.75 -34.01
N SER A 4 5.44 -9.89 -34.34
CA SER A 4 6.86 -10.23 -34.22
C SER A 4 7.24 -10.45 -32.75
N LEU A 5 8.37 -11.13 -32.51
CA LEU A 5 8.85 -11.39 -31.15
C LEU A 5 9.19 -10.08 -30.40
N PRO A 6 9.90 -9.09 -31.00
CA PRO A 6 10.11 -7.80 -30.34
C PRO A 6 8.81 -7.05 -30.03
N HIS A 7 7.79 -7.13 -30.90
CA HIS A 7 6.49 -6.53 -30.65
C HIS A 7 5.81 -7.13 -29.42
N SER A 8 5.76 -8.47 -29.34
CA SER A 8 5.17 -9.18 -28.22
C SER A 8 5.88 -8.85 -26.88
N VAL A 9 7.22 -8.77 -26.93
CA VAL A 9 8.00 -8.42 -25.75
C VAL A 9 7.74 -7.00 -25.28
N LEU A 10 7.72 -6.00 -26.18
CA LEU A 10 7.45 -4.60 -25.79
C LEU A 10 6.01 -4.37 -25.33
N MET A 11 5.06 -5.16 -25.81
CA MET A 11 3.68 -5.14 -25.34
C MET A 11 3.58 -5.65 -23.90
N MET A 12 4.30 -6.74 -23.56
CA MET A 12 4.28 -7.35 -22.23
C MET A 12 5.19 -6.60 -21.23
N ILE A 13 6.30 -6.05 -21.70
CA ILE A 13 7.32 -5.37 -20.86
C ILE A 13 7.57 -3.97 -21.43
N PRO A 14 6.59 -3.06 -21.33
CA PRO A 14 6.76 -1.69 -21.84
C PRO A 14 7.73 -0.90 -20.97
N GLU A 15 8.43 0.06 -21.60
CA GLU A 15 9.13 1.10 -20.84
C GLU A 15 8.13 2.02 -20.11
N ALA A 16 8.61 2.83 -19.18
CA ALA A 16 7.79 3.83 -18.49
C ALA A 16 7.46 4.98 -19.48
N TRP A 17 6.32 4.91 -20.12
CA TRP A 17 5.91 5.81 -21.21
C TRP A 17 4.96 6.92 -20.75
N GLU A 18 4.19 6.69 -19.71
CA GLU A 18 3.11 7.56 -19.26
C GLU A 18 3.62 8.96 -18.86
N ASN A 19 4.68 9.00 -18.07
CA ASN A 19 5.30 10.24 -17.58
C ASN A 19 6.55 10.67 -18.40
N HIS A 20 6.79 10.05 -19.54
CA HIS A 20 7.99 10.32 -20.36
C HIS A 20 7.80 11.61 -21.19
N THR A 21 8.57 12.66 -20.90
CA THR A 21 8.37 14.00 -21.47
C THR A 21 8.90 14.16 -22.90
N THR A 22 9.89 13.35 -23.33
CA THR A 22 10.58 13.48 -24.61
C THR A 22 10.24 12.37 -25.62
N MET A 23 9.39 11.41 -25.26
CA MET A 23 8.96 10.33 -26.14
C MET A 23 8.10 10.88 -27.29
N SER A 24 8.35 10.39 -28.53
CA SER A 24 7.54 10.74 -29.70
C SER A 24 6.08 10.31 -29.52
N GLN A 25 5.15 11.04 -30.12
CA GLN A 25 3.72 10.72 -30.01
C GLN A 25 3.39 9.32 -30.56
N LYS A 26 3.99 8.91 -31.70
CA LYS A 26 3.78 7.58 -32.27
C LYS A 26 4.14 6.44 -31.33
N ARG A 27 5.30 6.54 -30.65
CA ARG A 27 5.69 5.54 -29.64
C ARG A 27 4.75 5.54 -28.45
N ARG A 28 4.32 6.72 -28.00
CA ARG A 28 3.33 6.87 -26.94
C ARG A 28 2.01 6.22 -27.32
N ASP A 29 1.54 6.41 -28.55
CA ASP A 29 0.33 5.81 -29.08
C ASP A 29 0.43 4.29 -29.16
N PHE A 30 1.59 3.76 -29.55
CA PHE A 30 1.87 2.33 -29.52
C PHE A 30 1.68 1.76 -28.12
N TYR A 31 2.31 2.35 -27.12
CA TYR A 31 2.19 1.86 -25.73
C TYR A 31 0.77 2.04 -25.17
N ALA A 32 0.14 3.17 -25.41
CA ALA A 32 -1.21 3.45 -24.95
C ALA A 32 -2.24 2.46 -25.54
N PHE A 33 -2.10 2.12 -26.82
CA PHE A 33 -2.96 1.12 -27.46
C PHE A 33 -2.77 -0.26 -26.82
N HIS A 34 -1.51 -0.69 -26.61
CA HIS A 34 -1.26 -2.01 -26.03
C HIS A 34 -1.61 -2.09 -24.54
N ALA A 35 -1.52 -0.99 -23.80
CA ALA A 35 -1.98 -0.90 -22.41
C ALA A 35 -3.52 -1.05 -22.27
N SER A 36 -4.28 -0.80 -23.34
CA SER A 36 -5.73 -1.05 -23.34
C SER A 36 -6.11 -2.51 -23.61
N LEU A 37 -5.14 -3.34 -24.04
CA LEU A 37 -5.36 -4.75 -24.37
C LEU A 37 -5.02 -5.70 -23.25
N MET A 38 -3.99 -5.39 -22.45
CA MET A 38 -3.54 -6.23 -21.36
C MET A 38 -2.68 -5.42 -20.36
N GLU A 39 -2.67 -5.88 -19.13
CA GLU A 39 -1.74 -5.39 -18.11
C GLU A 39 -0.28 -5.74 -18.47
N PRO A 40 0.69 -4.84 -18.17
CA PRO A 40 2.09 -5.14 -18.34
C PRO A 40 2.60 -6.14 -17.28
N TRP A 41 3.62 -6.91 -17.63
CA TRP A 41 4.39 -7.64 -16.64
C TRP A 41 5.16 -6.64 -15.76
N ASP A 42 5.11 -6.83 -14.47
CA ASP A 42 5.69 -5.94 -13.50
C ASP A 42 6.69 -6.67 -12.59
N GLY A 43 7.62 -5.90 -12.04
CA GLY A 43 8.70 -6.40 -11.20
C GLY A 43 10.05 -6.46 -11.90
N PRO A 44 11.15 -6.60 -11.13
CA PRO A 44 12.51 -6.59 -11.66
C PRO A 44 12.79 -7.81 -12.53
N ALA A 45 13.05 -7.57 -13.81
CA ALA A 45 13.33 -8.64 -14.76
C ALA A 45 14.42 -8.24 -15.78
N CYS A 46 15.19 -9.23 -16.21
CA CYS A 46 15.94 -9.21 -17.44
C CYS A 46 15.49 -10.40 -18.25
N VAL A 47 14.76 -10.18 -19.33
CA VAL A 47 14.17 -11.22 -20.16
C VAL A 47 14.98 -11.36 -21.43
N THR A 48 15.52 -12.55 -21.67
CA THR A 48 16.17 -12.92 -22.92
C THR A 48 15.21 -13.75 -23.77
N PHE A 49 15.27 -13.58 -25.09
CA PHE A 49 14.35 -14.23 -26.00
C PHE A 49 15.01 -14.53 -27.35
N THR A 50 14.50 -15.53 -28.07
CA THR A 50 14.92 -15.88 -29.43
C THR A 50 13.80 -16.60 -30.17
N ASP A 51 13.76 -16.44 -31.49
CA ASP A 51 12.93 -17.21 -32.42
C ASP A 51 13.80 -18.05 -33.39
N GLY A 52 15.12 -18.10 -33.16
CA GLY A 52 16.09 -18.79 -34.04
C GLY A 52 16.69 -17.88 -35.11
N HIS A 53 16.07 -16.75 -35.46
CA HIS A 53 16.58 -15.75 -36.42
C HIS A 53 17.04 -14.50 -35.68
N GLN A 54 16.40 -14.16 -34.59
CA GLN A 54 16.74 -13.02 -33.74
C GLN A 54 17.01 -13.48 -32.30
N VAL A 55 17.95 -12.82 -31.66
CA VAL A 55 18.26 -12.99 -30.23
C VAL A 55 18.19 -11.63 -29.56
N GLY A 56 17.45 -11.52 -28.49
CA GLY A 56 17.29 -10.25 -27.80
C GLY A 56 17.23 -10.35 -26.29
N ALA A 57 17.29 -9.17 -25.69
CA ALA A 57 17.08 -9.00 -24.25
C ALA A 57 16.45 -7.64 -23.95
N VAL A 58 15.65 -7.59 -22.90
CA VAL A 58 15.04 -6.36 -22.40
C VAL A 58 15.08 -6.33 -20.87
N LEU A 59 15.28 -5.16 -20.30
CA LEU A 59 15.02 -4.91 -18.89
C LEU A 59 13.63 -4.34 -18.71
N ASP A 60 13.02 -4.65 -17.56
CA ASP A 60 11.81 -3.99 -17.11
C ASP A 60 11.99 -2.47 -16.97
N ARG A 61 10.88 -1.74 -16.77
CA ARG A 61 10.90 -0.27 -16.65
C ARG A 61 11.73 0.26 -15.48
N ASN A 62 11.90 -0.52 -14.40
CA ASN A 62 12.72 -0.15 -13.24
C ASN A 62 14.22 -0.39 -13.47
N GLY A 63 14.57 -1.40 -14.26
CA GLY A 63 15.94 -1.73 -14.64
C GLY A 63 16.84 -2.12 -13.47
N LEU A 64 16.30 -2.80 -12.46
CA LEU A 64 17.06 -3.19 -11.26
C LEU A 64 17.97 -4.38 -11.49
N ARG A 65 17.65 -5.24 -12.46
CA ARG A 65 18.48 -6.40 -12.79
C ARG A 65 19.72 -5.96 -13.56
N PRO A 66 20.92 -6.48 -13.21
CA PRO A 66 22.12 -6.22 -14.01
C PRO A 66 22.04 -6.95 -15.34
N SER A 67 22.49 -6.30 -16.41
CA SER A 67 22.70 -6.91 -17.71
C SER A 67 23.77 -6.15 -18.47
N ARG A 68 24.78 -6.87 -18.97
CA ARG A 68 25.93 -6.32 -19.68
C ARG A 68 26.14 -7.09 -20.96
N PHE A 69 26.64 -6.41 -21.98
CA PHE A 69 27.02 -7.06 -23.24
C PHE A 69 28.37 -6.60 -23.72
N TRP A 70 29.00 -7.44 -24.54
CA TRP A 70 30.15 -7.09 -25.35
C TRP A 70 30.11 -7.80 -26.70
N VAL A 71 30.74 -7.21 -27.64
CA VAL A 71 30.87 -7.69 -29.03
C VAL A 71 32.34 -7.81 -29.33
N THR A 72 32.75 -8.92 -29.93
CA THR A 72 34.13 -9.16 -30.34
C THR A 72 34.35 -8.82 -31.82
N ASP A 73 35.60 -8.69 -32.24
CA ASP A 73 36.00 -8.38 -33.60
C ASP A 73 35.69 -9.49 -34.61
N ASP A 74 35.50 -10.73 -34.13
CA ASP A 74 35.06 -11.88 -34.91
C ASP A 74 33.53 -12.04 -34.95
N GLY A 75 32.80 -11.08 -34.43
CA GLY A 75 31.33 -11.02 -34.49
C GLY A 75 30.58 -11.78 -33.42
N LEU A 76 31.26 -12.29 -32.39
CA LEU A 76 30.57 -12.92 -31.26
C LEU A 76 29.92 -11.84 -30.36
N VAL A 77 28.64 -12.03 -30.03
CA VAL A 77 27.90 -11.19 -29.08
C VAL A 77 27.64 -11.99 -27.81
N VAL A 78 28.04 -11.43 -26.67
CA VAL A 78 27.82 -12.02 -25.36
C VAL A 78 26.96 -11.05 -24.53
N LEU A 79 25.88 -11.55 -23.93
CA LEU A 79 25.06 -10.82 -22.98
C LEU A 79 24.90 -11.67 -21.71
N ALA A 80 25.18 -11.07 -20.56
CA ALA A 80 25.09 -11.74 -19.27
C ALA A 80 24.79 -10.75 -18.14
N SER A 81 24.28 -11.26 -17.02
CA SER A 81 24.11 -10.47 -15.78
C SER A 81 25.45 -10.07 -15.17
N GLU A 82 26.48 -10.92 -15.32
CA GLU A 82 27.79 -10.77 -14.71
C GLU A 82 28.86 -10.52 -15.77
N VAL A 83 29.93 -9.83 -15.37
CA VAL A 83 31.17 -9.73 -16.17
C VAL A 83 32.02 -10.97 -15.85
N GLY A 84 32.73 -11.49 -16.87
CA GLY A 84 33.67 -12.61 -16.70
C GLY A 84 33.02 -14.00 -16.79
N VAL A 85 31.81 -14.11 -17.33
CA VAL A 85 31.16 -15.42 -17.64
C VAL A 85 31.94 -16.12 -18.77
N LEU A 86 32.61 -15.38 -19.64
CA LEU A 86 33.55 -15.84 -20.64
C LEU A 86 34.75 -14.89 -20.63
N ASP A 87 35.93 -15.46 -20.75
CA ASP A 87 37.16 -14.69 -20.83
C ASP A 87 37.52 -14.37 -22.29
N PHE A 88 37.65 -13.10 -22.59
CA PHE A 88 38.14 -12.58 -23.89
C PHE A 88 39.29 -11.64 -23.68
N PRO A 89 40.32 -11.69 -24.58
CA PRO A 89 41.34 -10.65 -24.63
C PRO A 89 40.70 -9.28 -24.85
N ALA A 90 41.13 -8.28 -24.10
CA ALA A 90 40.53 -6.95 -24.15
C ALA A 90 40.56 -6.32 -25.54
N GLU A 91 41.62 -6.62 -26.31
CA GLU A 91 41.85 -6.17 -27.70
C GLU A 91 40.81 -6.73 -28.69
N LYS A 92 40.17 -7.84 -28.39
CA LYS A 92 39.10 -8.42 -29.21
C LYS A 92 37.74 -7.78 -29.00
N ILE A 93 37.55 -7.01 -27.93
CA ILE A 93 36.28 -6.39 -27.62
C ILE A 93 36.15 -5.06 -28.37
N VAL A 94 35.31 -5.03 -29.39
CA VAL A 94 35.05 -3.83 -30.20
C VAL A 94 33.90 -2.96 -29.67
N ARG A 95 32.96 -3.56 -28.96
CA ARG A 95 31.84 -2.84 -28.32
C ARG A 95 31.48 -3.49 -26.98
N LYS A 96 31.20 -2.69 -25.97
CA LYS A 96 30.69 -3.16 -24.69
C LYS A 96 29.69 -2.15 -24.13
N GLY A 97 28.73 -2.63 -23.37
CA GLY A 97 27.71 -1.79 -22.78
C GLY A 97 26.94 -2.44 -21.68
N ARG A 98 25.99 -1.69 -21.17
CA ARG A 98 25.02 -2.13 -20.16
C ARG A 98 23.62 -1.90 -20.71
N LEU A 99 22.73 -2.86 -20.54
CA LEU A 99 21.33 -2.68 -20.84
C LEU A 99 20.74 -1.59 -19.92
N GLN A 100 19.94 -0.73 -20.49
CA GLN A 100 19.26 0.34 -19.74
C GLN A 100 17.80 -0.04 -19.47
N PRO A 101 17.16 0.55 -18.44
CA PRO A 101 15.75 0.33 -18.17
C PRO A 101 14.87 0.57 -19.40
N GLY A 102 13.95 -0.36 -19.66
CA GLY A 102 13.03 -0.28 -20.80
C GLY A 102 13.66 -0.30 -22.19
N LYS A 103 14.97 -0.51 -22.31
CA LYS A 103 15.69 -0.60 -23.58
C LYS A 103 15.80 -2.05 -24.02
N MET A 104 15.57 -2.28 -25.32
CA MET A 104 15.74 -3.59 -25.95
C MET A 104 17.09 -3.68 -26.63
N PHE A 105 17.77 -4.79 -26.44
CA PHE A 105 18.95 -5.21 -27.18
C PHE A 105 18.55 -6.34 -28.13
N LEU A 106 18.75 -6.18 -29.42
CA LEU A 106 18.33 -7.15 -30.41
C LEU A 106 19.46 -7.40 -31.44
N VAL A 107 19.74 -8.65 -31.67
CA VAL A 107 20.67 -9.13 -32.69
C VAL A 107 19.89 -9.86 -33.77
N ASP A 108 20.01 -9.42 -34.99
CA ASP A 108 19.53 -10.13 -36.18
C ASP A 108 20.67 -11.00 -36.71
N ILE A 109 20.52 -12.32 -36.63
CA ILE A 109 21.53 -13.30 -36.99
C ILE A 109 21.70 -13.34 -38.52
N GLU A 110 20.60 -13.22 -39.28
CA GLU A 110 20.61 -13.28 -40.75
C GLU A 110 21.25 -12.00 -41.33
N ALA A 111 20.86 -10.85 -40.78
CA ALA A 111 21.45 -9.57 -41.20
C ALA A 111 22.87 -9.35 -40.64
N GLY A 112 23.31 -10.13 -39.65
CA GLY A 112 24.63 -10.04 -39.03
C GLY A 112 24.84 -8.72 -38.28
N ARG A 113 23.80 -8.13 -37.67
CA ARG A 113 23.91 -6.82 -37.02
C ARG A 113 23.10 -6.72 -35.74
N ILE A 114 23.47 -5.80 -34.88
CA ILE A 114 22.67 -5.33 -33.74
C ILE A 114 21.70 -4.28 -34.27
N ILE A 115 20.40 -4.44 -33.91
CA ILE A 115 19.36 -3.47 -34.18
C ILE A 115 19.23 -2.57 -32.95
N GLU A 116 19.34 -1.27 -33.13
CA GLU A 116 19.25 -0.30 -32.02
C GLU A 116 17.81 -0.12 -31.53
N ASP A 117 17.67 0.14 -30.24
CA ASP A 117 16.36 0.27 -29.56
C ASP A 117 15.40 1.27 -30.26
N ASP A 118 15.94 2.41 -30.71
CA ASP A 118 15.14 3.42 -31.39
C ASP A 118 14.62 2.92 -32.76
N GLU A 119 15.42 2.17 -33.51
CA GLU A 119 15.00 1.56 -34.78
C GLU A 119 13.88 0.55 -34.58
N ILE A 120 13.99 -0.29 -33.51
CA ILE A 120 12.97 -1.28 -33.18
C ILE A 120 11.65 -0.58 -32.83
N LYS A 121 11.72 0.39 -31.93
CA LYS A 121 10.52 1.08 -31.42
C LYS A 121 9.84 1.93 -32.47
N ASP A 122 10.60 2.62 -33.32
CA ASP A 122 10.01 3.41 -34.42
C ASP A 122 9.34 2.51 -35.46
N SER A 123 9.99 1.41 -35.84
CA SER A 123 9.40 0.43 -36.76
C SER A 123 8.10 -0.17 -36.23
N LEU A 124 8.03 -0.49 -34.93
CA LEU A 124 6.83 -1.04 -34.32
C LEU A 124 5.72 0.02 -34.13
N ALA A 125 6.10 1.26 -33.84
CA ALA A 125 5.17 2.38 -33.71
C ALA A 125 4.54 2.77 -35.08
N ASP A 126 5.24 2.50 -36.17
CA ASP A 126 4.75 2.72 -37.55
C ASP A 126 4.01 1.50 -38.15
N ALA A 127 3.96 0.36 -37.46
CA ALA A 127 3.37 -0.88 -37.96
C ALA A 127 1.84 -0.82 -38.14
N ALA A 128 1.16 0.08 -37.40
CA ALA A 128 -0.28 0.32 -37.52
C ALA A 128 -0.63 1.77 -37.14
N PRO A 129 -1.79 2.29 -37.52
CA PRO A 129 -2.20 3.65 -37.21
C PRO A 129 -2.76 3.75 -35.78
N TYR A 130 -1.94 3.44 -34.76
CA TYR A 130 -2.35 3.38 -33.35
C TYR A 130 -2.98 4.70 -32.87
N GLY A 131 -2.44 5.84 -33.30
CA GLY A 131 -2.99 7.15 -32.94
C GLY A 131 -4.43 7.36 -33.46
N GLU A 132 -4.73 6.89 -34.67
CA GLU A 132 -6.08 6.96 -35.23
C GLU A 132 -7.04 6.02 -34.47
N TRP A 133 -6.58 4.81 -34.11
CA TRP A 133 -7.37 3.86 -33.37
C TRP A 133 -7.68 4.37 -31.95
N LEU A 134 -6.70 4.95 -31.28
CA LEU A 134 -6.88 5.57 -29.96
C LEU A 134 -7.84 6.76 -30.03
N HIS A 135 -7.69 7.62 -31.03
CA HIS A 135 -8.58 8.76 -31.22
C HIS A 135 -10.04 8.35 -31.46
N ALA A 136 -10.25 7.24 -32.16
CA ALA A 136 -11.59 6.72 -32.44
C ALA A 136 -12.18 5.91 -31.28
N GLY A 137 -11.35 5.32 -30.40
CA GLY A 137 -11.78 4.36 -29.39
C GLY A 137 -11.74 4.87 -27.96
N ILE A 138 -10.65 5.51 -27.55
CA ILE A 138 -10.47 5.99 -26.17
C ILE A 138 -11.18 7.32 -25.95
N MET A 139 -11.99 7.36 -24.90
CA MET A 139 -12.60 8.59 -24.40
C MET A 139 -11.89 9.02 -23.13
N LYS A 140 -11.48 10.28 -23.04
CA LYS A 140 -10.96 10.82 -21.78
C LYS A 140 -12.12 11.28 -20.91
N LEU A 141 -12.13 10.90 -19.66
CA LEU A 141 -13.15 11.29 -18.70
C LEU A 141 -13.33 12.83 -18.63
N SER A 142 -12.25 13.59 -18.79
CA SER A 142 -12.26 15.05 -18.80
C SER A 142 -12.98 15.65 -20.04
N GLU A 143 -13.12 14.90 -21.11
CA GLU A 143 -13.76 15.35 -22.37
C GLU A 143 -15.28 15.10 -22.38
N LEU A 144 -15.78 14.29 -21.43
CA LEU A 144 -17.22 14.05 -21.27
C LEU A 144 -17.93 15.30 -20.70
N PRO A 145 -19.20 15.52 -21.10
CA PRO A 145 -19.98 16.67 -20.62
C PRO A 145 -20.10 16.70 -19.09
N SER A 146 -19.85 17.87 -18.50
CA SER A 146 -20.02 18.07 -17.05
C SER A 146 -21.47 17.90 -16.63
N ARG A 147 -21.68 17.39 -15.42
CA ARG A 147 -23.00 17.17 -14.82
C ARG A 147 -23.21 18.17 -13.64
N GLU A 148 -24.44 18.25 -13.19
CA GLU A 148 -24.77 19.12 -12.06
C GLU A 148 -24.14 18.61 -10.75
N HIS A 149 -23.46 19.50 -10.05
CA HIS A 149 -22.93 19.21 -8.73
C HIS A 149 -24.02 19.42 -7.66
N ILE A 150 -24.29 18.38 -6.88
CA ILE A 150 -25.29 18.43 -5.80
C ILE A 150 -24.57 18.61 -4.48
N VAL A 151 -24.86 19.72 -3.81
CA VAL A 151 -24.39 20.01 -2.44
C VAL A 151 -25.44 19.54 -1.45
N TYR A 152 -25.06 18.64 -0.55
CA TYR A 152 -25.96 18.10 0.46
C TYR A 152 -25.98 18.98 1.72
N PRO A 153 -27.16 19.17 2.37
CA PRO A 153 -27.21 19.90 3.61
C PRO A 153 -26.49 19.16 4.74
N HIS A 154 -25.87 19.91 5.66
CA HIS A 154 -25.09 19.39 6.80
C HIS A 154 -25.78 18.23 7.54
N SER A 155 -27.08 18.35 7.83
CA SER A 155 -27.83 17.29 8.51
C SER A 155 -27.89 15.96 7.74
N SER A 156 -27.87 16.02 6.42
CA SER A 156 -27.82 14.82 5.56
C SER A 156 -26.42 14.20 5.56
N VAL A 157 -25.39 15.02 5.48
CA VAL A 157 -23.98 14.57 5.55
C VAL A 157 -23.73 13.88 6.89
N VAL A 158 -24.07 14.51 8.02
CA VAL A 158 -23.87 13.93 9.36
C VAL A 158 -24.64 12.63 9.55
N ARG A 159 -25.86 12.54 9.04
CA ARG A 159 -26.64 11.28 9.15
C ARG A 159 -25.94 10.14 8.41
N ARG A 160 -25.46 10.37 7.18
CA ARG A 160 -24.72 9.37 6.41
C ARG A 160 -23.37 9.04 7.05
N GLN A 161 -22.63 10.03 7.55
CA GLN A 161 -21.41 9.80 8.32
C GLN A 161 -21.67 8.83 9.50
N ARG A 162 -22.77 9.00 10.21
CA ARG A 162 -23.18 8.08 11.31
C ARG A 162 -23.49 6.68 10.82
N ALA A 163 -24.18 6.53 9.68
CA ALA A 163 -24.50 5.23 9.11
C ALA A 163 -23.23 4.45 8.69
N PHE A 164 -22.21 5.15 8.23
CA PHE A 164 -20.93 4.59 7.85
C PHE A 164 -19.88 4.58 8.97
N GLY A 165 -20.27 4.95 10.19
CA GLY A 165 -19.39 4.87 11.37
C GLY A 165 -18.25 5.88 11.37
N TYR A 166 -18.42 7.04 10.76
CA TYR A 166 -17.46 8.16 10.90
C TYR A 166 -17.46 8.69 12.33
N THR A 167 -16.32 9.15 12.79
CA THR A 167 -16.13 9.74 14.12
C THR A 167 -15.63 11.19 14.02
N GLU A 168 -15.83 11.98 15.09
CA GLU A 168 -15.24 13.33 15.18
C GLU A 168 -13.72 13.28 15.11
N GLU A 169 -13.12 12.21 15.62
CA GLU A 169 -11.67 12.00 15.57
C GLU A 169 -11.20 11.84 14.13
N GLU A 170 -11.82 10.99 13.32
CA GLU A 170 -11.46 10.79 11.90
C GLU A 170 -11.65 12.06 11.08
N LEU A 171 -12.74 12.80 11.29
CA LEU A 171 -12.91 14.09 10.60
C LEU A 171 -11.78 15.06 10.92
N ARG A 172 -11.32 15.11 12.17
CA ARG A 172 -10.29 16.03 12.65
C ARG A 172 -8.88 15.60 12.22
N ILE A 173 -8.53 14.32 12.33
CA ILE A 173 -7.14 13.85 12.17
C ILE A 173 -6.85 13.21 10.80
N LEU A 174 -7.87 12.77 10.06
CA LEU A 174 -7.73 12.23 8.73
C LEU A 174 -8.28 13.18 7.64
N ILE A 175 -9.59 13.42 7.65
CA ILE A 175 -10.26 14.18 6.58
C ILE A 175 -9.80 15.64 6.53
N THR A 176 -9.77 16.33 7.67
CA THR A 176 -9.36 17.76 7.71
C THR A 176 -7.94 17.99 7.18
N PRO A 177 -6.90 17.25 7.63
CA PRO A 177 -5.54 17.42 7.08
C PRO A 177 -5.45 17.11 5.58
N MET A 178 -6.10 16.03 5.11
CA MET A 178 -6.12 15.69 3.69
C MET A 178 -6.81 16.78 2.86
N ALA A 179 -7.98 17.22 3.29
CA ALA A 179 -8.74 18.28 2.61
C ALA A 179 -7.97 19.59 2.55
N LYS A 180 -7.27 19.96 3.63
CA LYS A 180 -6.52 21.21 3.73
C LYS A 180 -5.21 21.19 2.93
N ASN A 181 -4.44 20.10 3.05
CA ASN A 181 -3.06 20.07 2.59
C ASN A 181 -2.86 19.29 1.27
N GLY A 182 -3.83 18.48 0.84
CA GLY A 182 -3.69 17.60 -0.33
C GLY A 182 -2.59 16.55 -0.18
N MET A 183 -2.39 16.09 1.05
CA MET A 183 -1.46 15.03 1.43
C MET A 183 -2.11 14.17 2.51
N GLU A 184 -1.72 12.90 2.56
CA GLU A 184 -2.14 11.99 3.62
C GLU A 184 -1.82 12.57 5.00
N ALA A 185 -2.71 12.33 5.96
CA ALA A 185 -2.52 12.78 7.33
C ALA A 185 -1.29 12.13 7.97
N LEU A 186 -0.53 12.91 8.74
CA LEU A 186 0.60 12.40 9.50
C LEU A 186 0.10 11.67 10.75
N GLY A 187 0.65 10.50 11.02
CA GLY A 187 0.30 9.68 12.17
C GLY A 187 1.48 8.87 12.70
N SER A 188 1.25 8.15 13.78
CA SER A 188 2.19 7.16 14.28
C SER A 188 2.19 5.93 13.40
N MET A 189 3.34 5.28 13.26
CA MET A 189 3.43 3.94 12.69
C MET A 189 3.04 2.91 13.76
N GLY A 190 2.07 2.07 13.44
CA GLY A 190 1.55 1.06 14.34
C GLY A 190 0.46 1.58 15.28
N THR A 191 -0.22 0.64 15.89
CA THR A 191 -1.36 0.87 16.80
C THR A 191 -1.20 0.04 18.07
N ASP A 192 -1.78 0.50 19.16
CA ASP A 192 -1.87 -0.20 20.45
C ASP A 192 -3.32 -0.59 20.80
N THR A 193 -4.24 -0.44 19.85
CA THR A 193 -5.62 -0.93 19.93
C THR A 193 -5.71 -2.40 19.49
N PRO A 194 -6.80 -3.13 19.88
CA PRO A 194 -7.01 -4.49 19.42
C PRO A 194 -7.14 -4.57 17.89
N ILE A 195 -6.76 -5.72 17.31
CA ILE A 195 -7.15 -6.04 15.93
C ILE A 195 -8.68 -6.14 15.83
N ALA A 196 -9.22 -5.92 14.64
CA ALA A 196 -10.67 -5.89 14.41
C ALA A 196 -11.42 -7.10 15.01
N ALA A 197 -10.89 -8.31 14.82
CA ALA A 197 -11.51 -9.54 15.33
C ALA A 197 -11.57 -9.65 16.89
N LEU A 198 -10.81 -8.84 17.61
CA LEU A 198 -10.82 -8.78 19.07
C LEU A 198 -11.48 -7.52 19.63
N SER A 199 -11.88 -6.59 18.78
CA SER A 199 -12.54 -5.35 19.18
C SER A 199 -13.99 -5.60 19.61
N GLU A 200 -14.46 -4.88 20.63
CA GLU A 200 -15.87 -4.84 21.03
C GLU A 200 -16.67 -3.77 20.24
N LYS A 201 -16.01 -3.00 19.38
CA LYS A 201 -16.65 -1.99 18.53
C LYS A 201 -16.96 -2.58 17.15
N PRO A 202 -18.04 -2.15 16.50
CA PRO A 202 -18.33 -2.59 15.14
C PRO A 202 -17.26 -2.00 14.19
N ARG A 203 -16.39 -2.88 13.67
CA ARG A 203 -15.26 -2.49 12.80
C ARG A 203 -15.67 -2.47 11.34
N LEU A 204 -14.99 -1.65 10.54
CA LEU A 204 -15.13 -1.72 9.08
C LEU A 204 -14.50 -3.00 8.56
N LEU A 205 -15.06 -3.56 7.50
CA LEU A 205 -14.48 -4.76 6.90
C LEU A 205 -13.04 -4.55 6.41
N PHE A 206 -12.67 -3.34 6.06
CA PHE A 206 -11.28 -2.98 5.71
C PHE A 206 -10.28 -3.27 6.83
N ASP A 207 -10.70 -3.16 8.10
CA ASP A 207 -9.85 -3.35 9.27
C ASP A 207 -9.46 -4.82 9.50
N TYR A 208 -10.11 -5.75 8.80
CA TYR A 208 -9.78 -7.17 8.80
C TYR A 208 -8.73 -7.53 7.75
N PHE A 209 -8.16 -6.55 7.06
CA PHE A 209 -7.11 -6.75 6.07
C PHE A 209 -5.85 -5.97 6.42
N SER A 210 -4.71 -6.55 6.09
CA SER A 210 -3.40 -5.92 6.22
C SER A 210 -2.63 -6.02 4.92
N GLN A 211 -1.91 -4.96 4.56
CA GLN A 211 -0.99 -4.98 3.42
C GLN A 211 0.15 -5.96 3.69
N LEU A 212 0.43 -6.86 2.76
CA LEU A 212 1.59 -7.73 2.81
C LEU A 212 2.89 -6.92 2.72
N PHE A 213 3.95 -7.45 3.32
CA PHE A 213 5.26 -6.82 3.27
C PHE A 213 5.90 -7.02 1.88
N ALA A 214 6.61 -6.01 1.39
CA ALA A 214 7.32 -6.10 0.11
C ALA A 214 8.38 -7.22 0.14
N GLN A 215 8.44 -8.01 -0.93
CA GLN A 215 9.38 -9.10 -1.07
C GLN A 215 10.71 -8.63 -1.68
N VAL A 216 11.79 -9.34 -1.39
CA VAL A 216 13.14 -9.02 -1.89
C VAL A 216 13.21 -9.06 -3.42
N THR A 217 12.48 -9.98 -4.05
CA THR A 217 12.41 -10.13 -5.51
C THR A 217 11.67 -8.99 -6.20
N ASN A 218 10.85 -8.25 -5.47
CA ASN A 218 10.13 -7.07 -5.94
C ASN A 218 10.36 -5.91 -4.96
N PRO A 219 11.58 -5.33 -4.95
CA PRO A 219 11.95 -4.34 -3.94
C PRO A 219 11.17 -3.03 -4.12
N PRO A 220 10.96 -2.28 -3.02
CA PRO A 220 10.29 -0.99 -3.08
C PRO A 220 11.07 0.01 -3.92
N LEU A 221 10.34 0.90 -4.59
CA LEU A 221 10.91 1.99 -5.36
C LEU A 221 11.34 3.14 -4.45
N ASP A 222 12.36 3.88 -4.85
CA ASP A 222 12.76 5.13 -4.21
C ASP A 222 11.83 6.29 -4.63
N ALA A 223 11.86 7.39 -3.87
CA ALA A 223 10.99 8.53 -4.09
C ALA A 223 11.19 9.23 -5.46
N ILE A 224 12.38 9.12 -6.07
CA ILE A 224 12.67 9.70 -7.40
C ILE A 224 12.06 8.82 -8.48
N ARG A 225 12.28 7.51 -8.41
CA ARG A 225 11.74 6.55 -9.38
C ARG A 225 10.23 6.40 -9.28
N GLU A 226 9.66 6.53 -8.07
CA GLU A 226 8.23 6.47 -7.83
C GLU A 226 7.43 7.37 -8.79
N GLU A 227 7.85 8.62 -8.98
CA GLU A 227 7.16 9.56 -9.87
C GLU A 227 7.44 9.30 -11.36
N LEU A 228 8.55 8.67 -11.70
CA LEU A 228 8.96 8.44 -13.08
C LEU A 228 8.37 7.15 -13.66
N VAL A 229 8.34 6.09 -12.88
CA VAL A 229 8.02 4.74 -13.38
C VAL A 229 6.66 4.22 -12.92
N THR A 230 6.09 4.77 -11.84
CA THR A 230 4.78 4.35 -11.35
C THR A 230 3.68 5.19 -11.98
N SER A 231 2.67 4.53 -12.51
CA SER A 231 1.51 5.17 -13.13
C SER A 231 0.23 4.82 -12.37
N LEU A 232 -0.57 5.86 -12.08
CA LEU A 232 -1.93 5.73 -11.55
C LEU A 232 -2.99 5.76 -12.66
N GLY A 233 -2.59 6.00 -13.91
CA GLY A 233 -3.49 5.97 -15.05
C GLY A 233 -4.06 4.58 -15.30
N GLY A 234 -5.35 4.54 -15.63
CA GLY A 234 -6.07 3.31 -15.92
C GLY A 234 -7.16 3.53 -16.96
N SER A 235 -7.96 2.52 -17.17
CA SER A 235 -9.11 2.59 -18.06
C SER A 235 -10.32 1.86 -17.48
N ILE A 236 -11.51 2.29 -17.87
CA ILE A 236 -12.79 1.65 -17.54
C ILE A 236 -13.45 1.19 -18.83
N GLY A 237 -13.87 -0.06 -18.87
CA GLY A 237 -14.59 -0.63 -20.01
C GLY A 237 -14.21 -2.09 -20.24
N PRO A 238 -14.68 -2.67 -21.34
CA PRO A 238 -14.37 -4.04 -21.70
C PRO A 238 -12.94 -4.16 -22.22
N GLU A 239 -12.31 -5.28 -21.94
CA GLU A 239 -11.12 -5.73 -22.63
C GLU A 239 -11.51 -6.52 -23.88
N HIS A 240 -10.70 -6.41 -24.92
CA HIS A 240 -10.98 -7.02 -26.21
C HIS A 240 -10.01 -8.18 -26.51
N ASN A 241 -10.26 -8.88 -27.62
CA ASN A 241 -9.46 -10.03 -28.01
C ASN A 241 -8.00 -9.64 -28.29
N LEU A 242 -7.11 -10.07 -27.42
CA LEU A 242 -5.68 -9.83 -27.50
C LEU A 242 -5.04 -10.38 -28.80
N LEU A 243 -5.62 -11.46 -29.37
CA LEU A 243 -5.10 -12.13 -30.56
C LEU A 243 -5.58 -11.52 -31.87
N ASP A 244 -6.60 -10.66 -31.82
CA ASP A 244 -7.19 -9.97 -32.98
C ASP A 244 -7.38 -8.48 -32.67
N PRO A 245 -6.28 -7.71 -32.57
CA PRO A 245 -6.34 -6.30 -32.23
C PRO A 245 -6.80 -5.45 -33.44
N GLY A 246 -7.59 -4.43 -33.12
CA GLY A 246 -8.08 -3.50 -34.14
C GLY A 246 -8.61 -2.20 -33.52
N PRO A 247 -9.22 -1.30 -34.34
CA PRO A 247 -9.71 -0.01 -33.86
C PRO A 247 -10.73 -0.10 -32.72
N SER A 248 -11.49 -1.19 -32.63
CA SER A 248 -12.47 -1.41 -31.58
C SER A 248 -11.84 -1.87 -30.26
N SER A 249 -10.58 -2.31 -30.28
CA SER A 249 -9.91 -2.91 -29.11
C SER A 249 -9.67 -1.92 -27.97
N CYS A 250 -9.55 -0.63 -28.25
CA CYS A 250 -9.29 0.41 -27.26
C CYS A 250 -10.54 1.23 -26.87
N ARG A 251 -11.75 0.68 -27.07
CA ARG A 251 -13.00 1.37 -26.73
C ARG A 251 -13.24 1.35 -25.21
N GLN A 252 -12.62 2.31 -24.52
CA GLN A 252 -12.59 2.43 -23.05
C GLN A 252 -12.59 3.91 -22.64
N ILE A 253 -12.95 4.18 -21.38
CA ILE A 253 -12.79 5.50 -20.77
C ILE A 253 -11.42 5.54 -20.08
N SER A 254 -10.55 6.44 -20.51
CA SER A 254 -9.24 6.66 -19.88
C SER A 254 -9.37 7.53 -18.64
N LEU A 255 -8.72 7.09 -17.57
CA LEU A 255 -8.62 7.76 -16.28
C LEU A 255 -7.18 8.20 -16.03
N ALA A 256 -6.99 9.42 -15.59
CA ALA A 256 -5.69 9.88 -15.09
C ALA A 256 -5.42 9.39 -13.65
N PHE A 257 -6.50 9.15 -12.89
CA PHE A 257 -6.49 8.77 -11.48
C PHE A 257 -7.56 7.74 -11.16
N PRO A 258 -7.32 6.77 -10.27
CA PRO A 258 -8.31 5.78 -9.88
C PRO A 258 -9.34 6.29 -8.87
N VAL A 259 -9.15 7.48 -8.30
CA VAL A 259 -10.11 8.15 -7.40
C VAL A 259 -10.80 9.25 -8.18
N ILE A 260 -12.12 9.18 -8.26
CA ILE A 260 -12.95 10.08 -9.06
C ILE A 260 -13.96 10.84 -8.19
N ASP A 261 -14.30 12.06 -8.60
CA ASP A 261 -15.32 12.86 -7.93
C ASP A 261 -16.76 12.52 -8.39
N ASN A 262 -17.74 13.19 -7.79
CA ASN A 262 -19.15 12.95 -8.10
C ASN A 262 -19.55 13.35 -9.52
N ASP A 263 -18.97 14.42 -10.10
CA ASP A 263 -19.19 14.81 -11.48
C ASP A 263 -18.61 13.78 -12.45
N GLU A 264 -17.40 13.33 -12.18
CA GLU A 264 -16.73 12.27 -12.96
C GLU A 264 -17.51 10.95 -12.93
N LEU A 265 -18.04 10.56 -11.77
CA LEU A 265 -18.92 9.39 -11.67
C LEU A 265 -20.22 9.57 -12.46
N ALA A 266 -20.85 10.74 -12.37
CA ALA A 266 -22.06 11.03 -13.13
C ALA A 266 -21.81 10.99 -14.65
N LYS A 267 -20.65 11.47 -15.11
CA LYS A 267 -20.22 11.34 -16.51
C LYS A 267 -20.14 9.88 -16.96
N ILE A 268 -19.56 9.02 -16.12
CA ILE A 268 -19.44 7.58 -16.40
C ILE A 268 -20.83 6.91 -16.45
N ILE A 269 -21.69 7.18 -15.48
CA ILE A 269 -23.04 6.61 -15.43
C ILE A 269 -23.84 6.97 -16.69
N HIS A 270 -23.69 8.19 -17.18
CA HIS A 270 -24.45 8.71 -18.33
C HIS A 270 -23.68 8.70 -19.64
N VAL A 271 -22.56 7.99 -19.74
CA VAL A 271 -21.71 7.99 -20.95
C VAL A 271 -22.43 7.58 -22.21
N ASN A 272 -23.46 6.74 -22.11
CA ASN A 272 -24.27 6.26 -23.22
C ASN A 272 -25.75 6.71 -23.10
N ALA A 273 -26.05 7.81 -22.40
CA ALA A 273 -27.44 8.27 -22.21
C ALA A 273 -28.16 8.60 -23.53
N ASP A 274 -27.41 9.14 -24.49
CA ASP A 274 -27.92 9.52 -25.81
C ASP A 274 -27.84 8.38 -26.87
N GLY A 275 -27.29 7.21 -26.44
CA GLY A 275 -27.12 6.04 -27.32
C GLY A 275 -25.90 6.09 -28.26
N ASP A 276 -25.05 7.12 -28.14
CA ASP A 276 -23.91 7.33 -29.04
C ASP A 276 -22.72 6.42 -28.72
N HIS A 277 -22.68 5.85 -27.49
CA HIS A 277 -21.59 5.01 -27.02
C HIS A 277 -22.05 3.63 -26.52
N PRO A 278 -22.73 2.81 -27.35
CA PRO A 278 -23.34 1.55 -26.91
C PRO A 278 -22.32 0.53 -26.36
N GLY A 279 -21.06 0.66 -26.74
CA GLY A 279 -19.97 -0.17 -26.22
C GLY A 279 -19.47 0.22 -24.82
N LEU A 280 -20.07 1.25 -24.18
CA LEU A 280 -19.70 1.76 -22.86
C LEU A 280 -20.91 1.96 -21.94
N ALA A 281 -22.05 1.32 -22.23
CA ALA A 281 -23.25 1.43 -21.41
C ALA A 281 -22.95 1.06 -19.94
N ALA A 282 -23.32 1.95 -19.01
CA ALA A 282 -23.16 1.75 -17.58
C ALA A 282 -24.45 1.21 -16.94
N TYR A 283 -24.29 0.37 -15.91
CA TYR A 283 -25.38 -0.13 -15.08
C TYR A 283 -25.03 0.08 -13.62
N VAL A 284 -25.95 0.69 -12.84
CA VAL A 284 -25.75 0.95 -11.42
C VAL A 284 -26.44 -0.14 -10.61
N VAL A 285 -25.66 -0.81 -9.77
CA VAL A 285 -26.12 -1.85 -8.84
C VAL A 285 -26.27 -1.25 -7.46
N ARG A 286 -27.44 -1.43 -6.85
CA ARG A 286 -27.72 -0.97 -5.48
C ARG A 286 -27.18 -1.98 -4.45
N GLY A 287 -26.08 -1.63 -3.79
CA GLY A 287 -25.39 -2.45 -2.79
C GLY A 287 -25.97 -2.28 -1.39
N LEU A 288 -27.25 -2.59 -1.19
CA LEU A 288 -27.95 -2.47 0.09
C LEU A 288 -28.59 -3.79 0.46
N PHE A 289 -28.79 -4.02 1.77
CA PHE A 289 -29.50 -5.18 2.29
C PHE A 289 -30.39 -4.79 3.47
N PRO A 290 -31.50 -5.55 3.75
CA PRO A 290 -32.45 -5.23 4.82
C PRO A 290 -31.82 -5.29 6.21
N VAL A 291 -32.03 -4.26 7.04
CA VAL A 291 -31.52 -4.18 8.44
C VAL A 291 -32.21 -5.18 9.39
N SER A 292 -33.34 -5.75 9.00
CA SER A 292 -34.02 -6.81 9.76
C SER A 292 -33.41 -8.20 9.55
N GLY A 293 -32.35 -8.27 8.68
CA GLY A 293 -31.72 -9.51 8.31
C GLY A 293 -30.51 -9.88 9.17
N ASP A 294 -29.88 -10.95 8.75
CA ASP A 294 -28.68 -11.56 9.33
C ASP A 294 -27.65 -11.85 8.23
N GLY A 295 -26.63 -12.65 8.52
CA GLY A 295 -25.65 -13.07 7.53
C GLY A 295 -26.24 -13.86 6.37
N ASN A 296 -27.28 -14.64 6.59
CA ASN A 296 -27.96 -15.37 5.51
C ASN A 296 -28.75 -14.41 4.59
N THR A 297 -29.34 -13.37 5.15
CA THR A 297 -30.00 -12.30 4.37
C THR A 297 -28.98 -11.55 3.53
N LEU A 298 -27.83 -11.21 4.13
CA LEU A 298 -26.70 -10.59 3.41
C LEU A 298 -26.17 -11.50 2.28
N HIS A 299 -25.99 -12.79 2.55
CA HIS A 299 -25.60 -13.78 1.53
C HIS A 299 -26.61 -13.83 0.38
N THR A 300 -27.91 -13.95 0.70
CA THR A 300 -28.98 -14.00 -0.31
C THR A 300 -28.95 -12.76 -1.19
N ARG A 301 -28.77 -11.58 -0.60
CA ARG A 301 -28.70 -10.34 -1.36
C ARG A 301 -27.46 -10.27 -2.25
N LEU A 302 -26.32 -10.76 -1.79
CA LEU A 302 -25.11 -10.86 -2.63
C LEU A 302 -25.33 -11.81 -3.82
N GLU A 303 -26.02 -12.94 -3.65
CA GLU A 303 -26.37 -13.86 -4.73
C GLU A 303 -27.35 -13.24 -5.76
N GLU A 304 -28.29 -12.41 -5.27
CA GLU A 304 -29.15 -11.63 -6.16
C GLU A 304 -28.36 -10.61 -6.97
N ILE A 305 -27.44 -9.88 -6.34
CA ILE A 305 -26.56 -8.91 -7.00
C ILE A 305 -25.66 -9.58 -8.05
N LYS A 306 -25.09 -10.74 -7.75
CA LYS A 306 -24.30 -11.51 -8.71
C LYS A 306 -25.10 -11.84 -9.99
N ARG A 307 -26.37 -12.26 -9.81
CA ARG A 307 -27.29 -12.51 -10.96
C ARG A 307 -27.65 -11.23 -11.71
N GLU A 308 -28.02 -10.18 -10.97
CA GLU A 308 -28.34 -8.86 -11.52
C GLU A 308 -27.20 -8.32 -12.42
N VAL A 309 -25.96 -8.46 -11.98
CA VAL A 309 -24.76 -8.07 -12.74
C VAL A 309 -24.60 -8.92 -14.01
N SER A 310 -24.78 -10.23 -13.91
CA SER A 310 -24.70 -11.13 -15.08
C SER A 310 -25.78 -10.82 -16.12
N ASP A 311 -26.98 -10.51 -15.67
CA ASP A 311 -28.11 -10.12 -16.53
C ASP A 311 -27.84 -8.75 -17.21
N ALA A 312 -27.33 -7.78 -16.46
CA ALA A 312 -26.95 -6.47 -16.98
C ALA A 312 -25.86 -6.59 -18.08
N ILE A 313 -24.84 -7.43 -17.87
CA ILE A 313 -23.79 -7.70 -18.87
C ILE A 313 -24.39 -8.33 -20.12
N SER A 314 -25.31 -9.28 -19.95
CA SER A 314 -26.02 -9.94 -21.05
C SER A 314 -26.91 -8.98 -21.83
N ALA A 315 -27.49 -7.99 -21.13
CA ALA A 315 -28.26 -6.90 -21.72
C ALA A 315 -27.42 -5.81 -22.40
N GLY A 316 -26.08 -5.88 -22.30
CA GLY A 316 -25.17 -4.98 -23.00
C GLY A 316 -24.41 -3.99 -22.11
N ALA A 317 -24.53 -4.06 -20.78
CA ALA A 317 -23.70 -3.25 -19.90
C ALA A 317 -22.21 -3.58 -20.08
N ARG A 318 -21.37 -2.54 -20.04
CA ARG A 318 -19.90 -2.64 -20.16
C ARG A 318 -19.19 -1.94 -19.02
N ILE A 319 -19.93 -1.21 -18.21
CA ILE A 319 -19.47 -0.60 -16.95
C ILE A 319 -20.48 -0.96 -15.88
N ILE A 320 -20.03 -1.54 -14.78
CA ILE A 320 -20.83 -1.83 -13.61
C ILE A 320 -20.41 -0.88 -12.50
N VAL A 321 -21.36 -0.08 -12.00
CA VAL A 321 -21.18 0.82 -10.88
C VAL A 321 -21.81 0.17 -9.64
N LEU A 322 -20.97 -0.19 -8.67
CA LEU A 322 -21.39 -0.74 -7.38
C LEU A 322 -21.58 0.43 -6.41
N SER A 323 -22.82 0.71 -6.01
CA SER A 323 -23.16 1.87 -5.19
C SER A 323 -23.79 1.47 -3.87
N ASP A 324 -23.27 1.99 -2.76
CA ASP A 324 -23.85 1.87 -1.42
C ASP A 324 -24.66 3.12 -1.01
N ARG A 325 -24.90 4.02 -1.98
CA ARG A 325 -25.69 5.23 -1.79
C ARG A 325 -27.18 4.88 -1.53
N ASP A 326 -27.90 5.81 -0.96
CA ASP A 326 -29.35 5.73 -0.72
C ASP A 326 -29.80 4.70 0.32
N GLY A 327 -28.93 4.33 1.27
CA GLY A 327 -29.35 3.62 2.48
C GLY A 327 -30.34 4.47 3.30
N ASP A 328 -31.36 3.83 3.85
CA ASP A 328 -32.43 4.46 4.62
C ASP A 328 -32.66 3.74 5.97
N ALA A 329 -33.82 3.84 6.58
CA ALA A 329 -34.10 3.20 7.85
C ALA A 329 -34.31 1.66 7.73
N GLU A 330 -34.60 1.17 6.54
CA GLU A 330 -34.94 -0.23 6.26
C GLU A 330 -33.78 -0.98 5.62
N ASP A 331 -32.95 -0.29 4.83
CA ASP A 331 -31.83 -0.86 4.07
C ASP A 331 -30.49 -0.28 4.51
N ALA A 332 -29.57 -1.15 4.96
CA ALA A 332 -28.19 -0.81 5.30
C ALA A 332 -27.23 -1.04 4.11
N PRO A 333 -26.13 -0.25 4.01
CA PRO A 333 -25.13 -0.45 2.97
C PRO A 333 -24.35 -1.76 3.19
N ILE A 334 -24.23 -2.58 2.15
CA ILE A 334 -23.28 -3.69 2.13
C ILE A 334 -21.88 -3.12 2.20
N PRO A 335 -20.96 -3.63 3.06
CA PRO A 335 -19.57 -3.18 3.05
C PRO A 335 -18.99 -3.17 1.63
N SER A 336 -18.48 -2.02 1.20
CA SER A 336 -18.09 -1.82 -0.22
C SER A 336 -17.01 -2.80 -0.67
N LEU A 337 -16.10 -3.20 0.23
CA LEU A 337 -15.08 -4.21 -0.04
C LEU A 337 -15.68 -5.59 -0.29
N LEU A 338 -16.68 -6.00 0.51
CA LEU A 338 -17.38 -7.27 0.34
C LEU A 338 -18.15 -7.29 -1.00
N LEU A 339 -18.88 -6.23 -1.28
CA LEU A 339 -19.65 -6.08 -2.53
C LEU A 339 -18.73 -6.16 -3.76
N THR A 340 -17.62 -5.42 -3.73
CA THR A 340 -16.64 -5.38 -4.83
C THR A 340 -16.00 -6.75 -5.05
N ALA A 341 -15.52 -7.39 -3.98
CA ALA A 341 -14.87 -8.69 -4.06
C ALA A 341 -15.85 -9.79 -4.50
N ALA A 342 -17.09 -9.79 -3.99
CA ALA A 342 -18.12 -10.74 -4.37
C ALA A 342 -18.42 -10.68 -5.87
N VAL A 343 -18.62 -9.48 -6.43
CA VAL A 343 -18.88 -9.28 -7.85
C VAL A 343 -17.64 -9.63 -8.68
N HIS A 344 -16.46 -9.16 -8.30
CA HIS A 344 -15.20 -9.43 -8.99
C HIS A 344 -14.95 -10.94 -9.14
N HIS A 345 -15.02 -11.70 -8.05
CA HIS A 345 -14.78 -13.14 -8.08
C HIS A 345 -15.90 -13.91 -8.78
N HIS A 346 -17.16 -13.45 -8.67
CA HIS A 346 -18.25 -14.01 -9.44
C HIS A 346 -17.98 -13.92 -10.95
N LEU A 347 -17.61 -12.72 -11.44
CA LEU A 347 -17.29 -12.50 -12.85
C LEU A 347 -16.08 -13.30 -13.33
N ILE A 348 -15.10 -13.55 -12.47
CA ILE A 348 -13.98 -14.45 -12.78
C ILE A 348 -14.47 -15.90 -12.95
N ARG A 349 -15.30 -16.40 -12.03
CA ARG A 349 -15.88 -17.76 -12.10
C ARG A 349 -16.73 -17.94 -13.37
N GLU A 350 -17.52 -16.93 -13.74
CA GLU A 350 -18.34 -16.89 -14.96
C GLU A 350 -17.53 -16.60 -16.25
N LYS A 351 -16.23 -16.30 -16.15
CA LYS A 351 -15.37 -15.92 -17.28
C LYS A 351 -15.86 -14.68 -18.03
N THR A 352 -16.48 -13.76 -17.32
CA THR A 352 -17.04 -12.52 -17.87
C THR A 352 -16.35 -11.26 -17.32
N ARG A 353 -15.34 -11.40 -16.45
CA ARG A 353 -14.68 -10.28 -15.77
C ARG A 353 -14.13 -9.24 -16.75
N THR A 354 -13.54 -9.68 -17.87
CA THR A 354 -12.95 -8.81 -18.88
C THR A 354 -13.99 -8.10 -19.77
N LYS A 355 -15.26 -8.47 -19.66
CA LYS A 355 -16.34 -7.81 -20.43
C LYS A 355 -16.76 -6.46 -19.86
N VAL A 356 -16.37 -6.12 -18.62
CA VAL A 356 -16.82 -4.92 -17.93
C VAL A 356 -15.72 -4.27 -17.07
N GLY A 357 -15.76 -2.94 -16.97
CA GLY A 357 -15.08 -2.19 -15.93
C GLY A 357 -15.93 -2.13 -14.66
N LEU A 358 -15.30 -2.24 -13.47
CA LEU A 358 -15.96 -2.07 -12.18
C LEU A 358 -15.65 -0.69 -11.61
N VAL A 359 -16.67 0.06 -11.25
CA VAL A 359 -16.57 1.36 -10.55
C VAL A 359 -17.27 1.23 -9.22
N VAL A 360 -16.67 1.76 -8.15
CA VAL A 360 -17.21 1.64 -6.80
C VAL A 360 -17.55 3.03 -6.26
N GLU A 361 -18.83 3.27 -5.96
CA GLU A 361 -19.33 4.44 -5.26
C GLU A 361 -19.57 4.06 -3.79
N ALA A 362 -18.73 4.56 -2.88
CA ALA A 362 -18.66 4.03 -1.52
C ALA A 362 -18.59 5.13 -0.45
N GLY A 363 -19.50 5.03 0.53
CA GLY A 363 -19.56 5.91 1.69
C GLY A 363 -18.63 5.50 2.83
N ASP A 364 -18.22 4.24 2.91
CA ASP A 364 -17.31 3.72 3.94
C ASP A 364 -15.82 4.01 3.64
N VAL A 365 -15.48 4.46 2.43
CA VAL A 365 -14.12 4.78 2.00
C VAL A 365 -13.69 6.17 2.47
N ARG A 366 -12.62 6.26 3.26
CA ARG A 366 -12.13 7.54 3.80
C ARG A 366 -10.61 7.65 3.95
N GLU A 367 -9.86 6.60 3.65
CA GLU A 367 -8.40 6.60 3.74
C GLU A 367 -7.74 5.74 2.65
N VAL A 368 -6.41 5.86 2.54
CA VAL A 368 -5.61 5.21 1.50
C VAL A 368 -5.77 3.69 1.50
N HIS A 369 -5.76 3.07 2.68
CA HIS A 369 -5.92 1.61 2.84
C HIS A 369 -7.21 1.09 2.19
N HIS A 370 -8.32 1.81 2.36
CA HIS A 370 -9.61 1.47 1.77
C HIS A 370 -9.57 1.50 0.24
N VAL A 371 -9.01 2.57 -0.33
CA VAL A 371 -8.88 2.71 -1.79
C VAL A 371 -7.96 1.63 -2.35
N ALA A 372 -6.83 1.36 -1.70
CA ALA A 372 -5.88 0.34 -2.12
C ALA A 372 -6.51 -1.06 -2.13
N LEU A 373 -7.31 -1.40 -1.10
CA LEU A 373 -8.06 -2.65 -1.06
C LEU A 373 -9.07 -2.77 -2.19
N LEU A 374 -9.89 -1.75 -2.43
CA LEU A 374 -10.90 -1.79 -3.50
C LEU A 374 -10.26 -1.98 -4.88
N ILE A 375 -9.16 -1.28 -5.16
CA ILE A 375 -8.41 -1.47 -6.41
C ILE A 375 -7.82 -2.89 -6.45
N GLY A 376 -7.21 -3.36 -5.37
CA GLY A 376 -6.65 -4.71 -5.27
C GLY A 376 -7.69 -5.80 -5.52
N TYR A 377 -8.95 -5.57 -5.15
CA TYR A 377 -10.07 -6.48 -5.38
C TYR A 377 -10.92 -6.14 -6.61
N GLY A 378 -10.38 -5.38 -7.56
CA GLY A 378 -10.94 -5.29 -8.90
C GLY A 378 -11.60 -3.98 -9.29
N ALA A 379 -11.65 -2.97 -8.42
CA ALA A 379 -12.17 -1.66 -8.80
C ALA A 379 -11.22 -0.95 -9.78
N ALA A 380 -11.73 -0.52 -10.93
CA ALA A 380 -11.00 0.33 -11.87
C ALA A 380 -11.01 1.80 -11.42
N ALA A 381 -12.08 2.21 -10.73
CA ALA A 381 -12.20 3.54 -10.13
C ALA A 381 -13.01 3.48 -8.84
N VAL A 382 -12.69 4.37 -7.90
CA VAL A 382 -13.34 4.51 -6.60
C VAL A 382 -13.83 5.95 -6.44
N ASN A 383 -15.10 6.10 -6.09
CA ASN A 383 -15.70 7.37 -5.72
C ASN A 383 -16.00 7.38 -4.22
N PRO A 384 -15.12 7.92 -3.37
CA PRO A 384 -15.32 8.04 -1.93
C PRO A 384 -16.24 9.22 -1.62
N TYR A 385 -17.49 9.14 -2.08
CA TYR A 385 -18.40 10.29 -2.10
C TYR A 385 -18.58 10.95 -0.74
N LEU A 386 -18.72 10.16 0.33
CA LEU A 386 -18.99 10.71 1.65
C LEU A 386 -17.76 11.38 2.27
N ALA A 387 -16.56 10.91 1.99
CA ALA A 387 -15.33 11.58 2.40
C ALA A 387 -15.19 12.94 1.72
N MET A 388 -15.53 13.04 0.43
CA MET A 388 -15.52 14.28 -0.33
C MET A 388 -16.61 15.26 0.14
N GLU A 389 -17.84 14.77 0.33
CA GLU A 389 -18.95 15.56 0.85
C GLU A 389 -18.69 16.02 2.29
N SER A 390 -17.99 15.21 3.10
CA SER A 390 -17.53 15.59 4.44
C SER A 390 -16.50 16.73 4.39
N ALA A 391 -15.54 16.66 3.46
CA ALA A 391 -14.57 17.74 3.28
C ALA A 391 -15.21 19.04 2.82
N GLU A 392 -16.18 18.97 1.91
CA GLU A 392 -16.96 20.10 1.44
C GLU A 392 -17.78 20.72 2.59
N ASP A 393 -18.50 19.90 3.36
CA ASP A 393 -19.27 20.32 4.53
C ASP A 393 -18.38 20.99 5.60
N LEU A 394 -17.21 20.46 5.88
CA LEU A 394 -16.25 21.08 6.83
C LEU A 394 -15.81 22.48 6.40
N VAL A 395 -15.69 22.75 5.09
CA VAL A 395 -15.43 24.10 4.57
C VAL A 395 -16.66 24.98 4.74
N LEU A 396 -17.84 24.50 4.36
CA LEU A 396 -19.10 25.23 4.46
C LEU A 396 -19.47 25.57 5.91
N GLN A 397 -19.14 24.71 6.87
CA GLN A 397 -19.31 24.95 8.30
C GLN A 397 -18.21 25.84 8.91
N GLY A 398 -17.21 26.27 8.14
CA GLY A 398 -16.10 27.10 8.60
C GLY A 398 -15.07 26.38 9.49
N VAL A 399 -15.08 25.08 9.57
CA VAL A 399 -14.07 24.27 10.27
C VAL A 399 -12.75 24.30 9.50
N ILE A 400 -12.82 24.20 8.19
CA ILE A 400 -11.69 24.42 7.29
C ILE A 400 -11.83 25.79 6.65
N THR A 401 -10.79 26.62 6.80
CA THR A 401 -10.77 27.98 6.27
C THR A 401 -9.59 28.18 5.30
N GLY A 402 -9.71 29.17 4.42
CA GLY A 402 -8.63 29.55 3.49
C GLY A 402 -8.59 28.74 2.19
N ILE A 403 -9.55 27.86 1.97
CA ILE A 403 -9.73 27.12 0.71
C ILE A 403 -11.22 27.02 0.35
N THR A 404 -11.51 26.75 -0.92
CA THR A 404 -12.89 26.54 -1.39
C THR A 404 -13.31 25.08 -1.22
N PRO A 405 -14.62 24.76 -1.20
CA PRO A 405 -15.13 23.39 -1.16
C PRO A 405 -14.55 22.52 -2.28
N GLU A 406 -14.52 23.00 -3.51
CA GLU A 406 -13.98 22.27 -4.67
C GLU A 406 -12.48 22.00 -4.50
N LYS A 407 -11.74 22.91 -3.88
CA LYS A 407 -10.31 22.71 -3.59
C LYS A 407 -10.13 21.64 -2.52
N ALA A 408 -11.00 21.58 -1.51
CA ALA A 408 -10.98 20.54 -0.49
C ALA A 408 -11.24 19.17 -1.09
N VAL A 409 -12.22 19.02 -1.96
CA VAL A 409 -12.51 17.78 -2.70
C VAL A 409 -11.30 17.36 -3.54
N ARG A 410 -10.73 18.26 -4.35
CA ARG A 410 -9.52 17.95 -5.13
C ARG A 410 -8.33 17.54 -4.27
N ASN A 411 -8.20 18.12 -3.09
CA ASN A 411 -7.15 17.76 -2.14
C ASN A 411 -7.36 16.36 -1.56
N ILE A 412 -8.59 15.94 -1.25
CA ILE A 412 -8.90 14.54 -0.83
C ILE A 412 -8.49 13.57 -1.94
N ILE A 413 -8.94 13.81 -3.18
CA ILE A 413 -8.60 12.95 -4.33
C ILE A 413 -7.07 12.84 -4.49
N LYS A 414 -6.38 13.98 -4.44
CA LYS A 414 -4.92 14.04 -4.54
C LYS A 414 -4.23 13.27 -3.41
N SER A 415 -4.73 13.40 -2.17
CA SER A 415 -4.17 12.72 -1.01
C SER A 415 -4.31 11.21 -1.14
N LEU A 416 -5.50 10.72 -1.47
CA LEU A 416 -5.79 9.31 -1.65
C LEU A 416 -4.99 8.72 -2.82
N GLY A 417 -4.94 9.41 -3.97
CA GLY A 417 -4.16 8.96 -5.12
C GLY A 417 -2.66 8.90 -4.84
N LYS A 418 -2.07 9.93 -4.20
CA LYS A 418 -0.65 9.89 -3.80
C LYS A 418 -0.37 8.80 -2.77
N GLY A 419 -1.32 8.53 -1.88
CA GLY A 419 -1.20 7.42 -0.93
C GLY A 419 -1.17 6.06 -1.64
N VAL A 420 -2.07 5.83 -2.60
CA VAL A 420 -2.06 4.61 -3.43
C VAL A 420 -0.75 4.47 -4.21
N LEU A 421 -0.25 5.57 -4.81
CA LEU A 421 1.05 5.60 -5.47
C LEU A 421 2.16 5.13 -4.52
N LYS A 422 2.15 5.62 -3.28
CA LYS A 422 3.10 5.22 -2.24
C LYS A 422 2.98 3.73 -1.88
N VAL A 423 1.77 3.20 -1.72
CA VAL A 423 1.53 1.77 -1.47
C VAL A 423 2.09 0.94 -2.61
N MET A 424 1.76 1.25 -3.86
CA MET A 424 2.26 0.55 -5.05
C MET A 424 3.79 0.58 -5.11
N SER A 425 4.40 1.75 -4.93
CA SER A 425 5.85 1.89 -4.98
C SER A 425 6.55 1.10 -3.88
N LYS A 426 5.98 1.01 -2.67
CA LYS A 426 6.52 0.20 -1.57
C LYS A 426 6.33 -1.30 -1.79
N MET A 427 5.36 -1.71 -2.58
CA MET A 427 5.19 -3.10 -3.04
C MET A 427 6.02 -3.41 -4.30
N GLY A 428 6.67 -2.43 -4.89
CA GLY A 428 7.43 -2.56 -6.13
C GLY A 428 6.56 -2.81 -7.36
N ILE A 429 5.30 -2.36 -7.32
CA ILE A 429 4.34 -2.48 -8.44
C ILE A 429 4.21 -1.11 -9.10
N SER A 430 4.36 -1.05 -10.41
CA SER A 430 4.50 0.22 -11.13
C SER A 430 3.27 0.66 -11.92
N THR A 431 2.26 -0.18 -12.08
CA THR A 431 1.00 0.21 -12.74
C THR A 431 -0.23 -0.23 -11.95
N ILE A 432 -1.31 0.55 -12.05
CA ILE A 432 -2.61 0.19 -11.45
C ILE A 432 -3.12 -1.16 -12.00
N ALA A 433 -2.96 -1.40 -13.29
CA ALA A 433 -3.40 -2.64 -13.92
C ALA A 433 -2.70 -3.87 -13.29
N SER A 434 -1.40 -3.77 -13.00
CA SER A 434 -0.64 -4.85 -12.35
C SER A 434 -0.93 -4.95 -10.85
N TYR A 435 -1.44 -3.88 -10.21
CA TYR A 435 -1.84 -3.89 -8.80
C TYR A 435 -3.19 -4.59 -8.60
N THR A 436 -4.10 -4.45 -9.56
CA THR A 436 -5.42 -5.09 -9.54
C THR A 436 -5.27 -6.61 -9.58
N GLY A 437 -5.78 -7.31 -8.57
CA GLY A 437 -5.67 -8.76 -8.46
C GLY A 437 -4.29 -9.29 -8.08
N ALA A 438 -3.34 -8.45 -7.66
CA ALA A 438 -1.98 -8.85 -7.30
C ALA A 438 -1.88 -9.65 -5.98
N GLN A 439 -2.97 -9.82 -5.24
CA GLN A 439 -3.03 -10.57 -3.98
C GLN A 439 -2.03 -10.08 -2.92
N VAL A 440 -1.93 -8.76 -2.80
CA VAL A 440 -0.97 -8.09 -1.91
C VAL A 440 -1.50 -7.80 -0.50
N PHE A 441 -2.61 -8.43 -0.13
CA PHE A 441 -3.21 -8.33 1.20
C PHE A 441 -3.34 -9.69 1.87
N GLU A 442 -3.39 -9.68 3.21
CA GLU A 442 -3.81 -10.82 4.01
C GLU A 442 -5.06 -10.47 4.82
N ALA A 443 -5.93 -11.47 5.02
CA ALA A 443 -7.08 -11.36 5.91
C ALA A 443 -6.67 -11.77 7.32
N ILE A 444 -7.09 -11.00 8.33
CA ILE A 444 -6.79 -11.23 9.74
C ILE A 444 -8.11 -11.27 10.51
N GLY A 445 -8.55 -12.46 10.88
CA GLY A 445 -9.75 -12.64 11.70
C GLY A 445 -11.04 -12.80 10.88
N LEU A 446 -10.98 -13.23 9.62
CA LEU A 446 -12.13 -13.68 8.84
C LEU A 446 -12.18 -15.21 8.79
N SER A 447 -13.40 -15.79 8.85
CA SER A 447 -13.58 -17.23 8.68
C SER A 447 -13.14 -17.69 7.29
N GLN A 448 -12.70 -18.94 7.19
CA GLN A 448 -12.23 -19.49 5.92
C GLN A 448 -13.32 -19.50 4.86
N ASP A 449 -14.58 -19.76 5.23
CA ASP A 449 -15.72 -19.77 4.32
C ASP A 449 -15.93 -18.40 3.66
N VAL A 450 -15.80 -17.31 4.45
CA VAL A 450 -15.88 -15.93 3.92
C VAL A 450 -14.73 -15.64 2.96
N VAL A 451 -13.52 -16.10 3.30
CA VAL A 451 -12.34 -15.88 2.45
C VAL A 451 -12.47 -16.66 1.14
N ASP A 452 -12.84 -17.94 1.19
CA ASP A 452 -12.95 -18.80 0.01
C ASP A 452 -14.05 -18.32 -0.95
N GLU A 453 -15.17 -17.86 -0.41
CA GLU A 453 -16.30 -17.41 -1.23
C GLU A 453 -16.06 -16.04 -1.85
N TYR A 454 -15.65 -15.04 -1.05
CA TYR A 454 -15.63 -13.63 -1.46
C TYR A 454 -14.22 -13.08 -1.71
N PHE A 455 -13.18 -13.66 -1.11
CA PHE A 455 -11.80 -13.17 -1.18
C PHE A 455 -10.84 -14.26 -1.65
N ALA A 456 -11.27 -15.07 -2.61
CA ALA A 456 -10.51 -16.20 -3.10
C ALA A 456 -9.06 -15.85 -3.45
N GLY A 457 -8.11 -16.68 -2.99
CA GLY A 457 -6.68 -16.46 -3.17
C GLY A 457 -6.02 -15.52 -2.14
N THR A 458 -6.81 -14.89 -1.25
CA THR A 458 -6.26 -14.08 -0.17
C THR A 458 -5.64 -14.96 0.91
N THR A 459 -4.42 -14.63 1.33
CA THR A 459 -3.77 -15.31 2.45
C THR A 459 -4.55 -15.06 3.74
N SER A 460 -4.91 -16.11 4.47
CA SER A 460 -5.52 -16.03 5.79
C SER A 460 -4.82 -17.01 6.72
N ARG A 461 -4.19 -16.52 7.78
CA ARG A 461 -3.49 -17.35 8.79
C ARG A 461 -4.28 -17.47 10.08
N LEU A 462 -5.27 -16.63 10.25
CA LEU A 462 -6.07 -16.52 11.45
C LEU A 462 -7.54 -16.45 11.05
N GLY A 463 -8.29 -17.49 11.34
CA GLY A 463 -9.74 -17.49 11.19
C GLY A 463 -10.40 -16.49 12.14
N GLY A 464 -11.72 -16.31 12.03
CA GLY A 464 -12.43 -15.36 12.87
C GLY A 464 -13.89 -15.26 12.52
N ILE A 465 -14.37 -14.04 12.30
CA ILE A 465 -15.78 -13.72 12.13
C ILE A 465 -16.38 -14.31 10.86
N SER A 466 -17.64 -14.69 10.96
CA SER A 466 -18.48 -15.15 9.86
C SER A 466 -19.20 -13.98 9.16
N LEU A 467 -19.95 -14.31 8.12
CA LEU A 467 -20.82 -13.36 7.44
C LEU A 467 -21.91 -12.79 8.36
N ASP A 468 -22.36 -13.56 9.37
CA ASP A 468 -23.30 -13.09 10.37
C ASP A 468 -22.75 -11.90 11.16
N THR A 469 -21.51 -12.02 11.66
CA THR A 469 -20.86 -10.92 12.39
C THR A 469 -20.62 -9.70 11.49
N ILE A 470 -20.28 -9.89 10.21
CA ILE A 470 -20.16 -8.77 9.25
C ILE A 470 -21.50 -8.04 9.10
N ALA A 471 -22.61 -8.79 9.01
CA ALA A 471 -23.94 -8.21 8.96
C ALA A 471 -24.28 -7.47 10.28
N GLU A 472 -24.04 -8.08 11.44
CA GLU A 472 -24.26 -7.50 12.76
C GLU A 472 -23.47 -6.20 12.95
N GLU A 473 -22.19 -6.16 12.62
CA GLU A 473 -21.36 -4.95 12.69
C GLU A 473 -21.87 -3.84 11.77
N THR A 474 -22.32 -4.20 10.57
CA THR A 474 -22.89 -3.25 9.62
C THR A 474 -24.18 -2.65 10.13
N ILE A 475 -25.09 -3.50 10.63
CA ILE A 475 -26.37 -3.07 11.20
C ILE A 475 -26.14 -2.23 12.46
N ALA A 476 -25.18 -2.61 13.31
CA ALA A 476 -24.82 -1.84 14.50
C ALA A 476 -24.37 -0.41 14.18
N ARG A 477 -23.52 -0.24 13.15
CA ARG A 477 -23.13 1.10 12.66
C ARG A 477 -24.33 1.85 12.09
N HIS A 478 -25.14 1.19 11.28
CA HIS A 478 -26.34 1.76 10.67
C HIS A 478 -27.34 2.27 11.70
N HIS A 479 -27.58 1.53 12.79
CA HIS A 479 -28.44 1.90 13.90
C HIS A 479 -27.99 3.17 14.65
N ILE A 480 -26.73 3.60 14.54
CA ILE A 480 -26.29 4.90 15.06
C ILE A 480 -26.99 6.04 14.31
N ALA A 481 -27.23 5.88 13.01
CA ALA A 481 -27.93 6.87 12.18
C ALA A 481 -29.46 6.72 12.23
N TYR A 482 -29.94 5.48 12.28
CA TYR A 482 -31.35 5.08 12.23
C TYR A 482 -31.68 4.18 13.41
N PRO A 483 -31.74 4.74 14.66
CA PRO A 483 -31.98 3.93 15.85
C PRO A 483 -33.40 3.34 15.84
N PRO A 484 -33.56 2.07 16.25
CA PRO A 484 -34.88 1.46 16.42
C PRO A 484 -35.73 2.28 17.37
N GLY A 485 -36.96 2.61 16.95
CA GLY A 485 -37.89 3.45 17.77
C GLY A 485 -37.71 4.96 17.55
N GLY A 486 -36.87 5.38 16.62
CA GLY A 486 -36.71 6.77 16.24
C GLY A 486 -35.54 7.51 16.93
N ALA A 487 -35.12 8.62 16.35
CA ALA A 487 -34.00 9.37 16.88
C ALA A 487 -34.30 10.07 18.20
N LEU A 488 -33.47 9.88 19.21
CA LEU A 488 -33.52 10.65 20.45
C LEU A 488 -33.24 12.15 20.19
N PRO A 489 -33.93 13.07 20.86
CA PRO A 489 -33.62 14.48 20.83
C PRO A 489 -32.16 14.72 21.26
N GLY A 490 -31.34 15.32 20.40
CA GLY A 490 -29.92 15.58 20.67
C GLY A 490 -28.90 14.64 20.02
N ALA A 491 -29.30 13.52 19.43
CA ALA A 491 -28.42 12.57 18.74
C ALA A 491 -27.94 13.08 17.36
N LYS A 492 -27.47 14.33 17.28
CA LYS A 492 -27.03 14.96 16.03
C LYS A 492 -25.51 14.97 15.84
N ARG A 493 -24.74 14.52 16.84
CA ARG A 493 -23.28 14.52 16.80
C ARG A 493 -22.73 13.15 16.40
N LEU A 494 -21.56 13.16 15.81
CA LEU A 494 -20.79 11.93 15.56
C LEU A 494 -20.26 11.36 16.89
N PRO A 495 -20.00 10.06 16.97
CA PRO A 495 -19.19 9.48 18.04
C PRO A 495 -17.84 10.19 18.13
N ILE A 496 -17.29 10.34 19.34
CA ILE A 496 -16.03 11.06 19.56
C ILE A 496 -14.85 10.35 18.86
N GLY A 497 -14.89 9.03 18.75
CA GLY A 497 -13.78 8.18 18.29
C GLY A 497 -12.99 7.61 19.47
N GLY A 498 -11.69 7.50 19.33
CA GLY A 498 -10.81 6.96 20.35
C GLY A 498 -10.02 5.74 19.86
N GLU A 499 -9.81 5.65 18.57
CA GLU A 499 -8.93 4.64 17.96
C GLU A 499 -7.49 5.15 17.85
N TYR A 500 -7.30 6.39 17.44
CA TYR A 500 -5.98 7.00 17.28
C TYR A 500 -5.47 7.65 18.57
N GLN A 501 -6.38 8.18 19.37
CA GLN A 501 -6.06 8.80 20.65
C GLN A 501 -6.99 8.21 21.72
N TRP A 502 -6.43 7.76 22.82
CA TRP A 502 -7.22 7.21 23.91
C TRP A 502 -8.40 8.12 24.31
N ARG A 503 -9.58 7.53 24.43
CA ARG A 503 -10.80 8.12 24.97
C ARG A 503 -11.46 7.13 25.91
N ARG A 504 -12.19 7.63 26.91
CA ARG A 504 -12.84 6.78 27.93
C ARG A 504 -13.76 5.72 27.33
N ASP A 505 -14.55 6.10 26.32
CA ASP A 505 -15.54 5.24 25.69
C ASP A 505 -15.14 4.80 24.26
N GLY A 506 -13.84 5.02 23.92
CA GLY A 506 -13.23 4.60 22.66
C GLY A 506 -12.75 3.15 22.69
N GLU A 507 -11.89 2.81 21.74
CA GLU A 507 -11.14 1.55 21.76
C GLU A 507 -10.23 1.50 23.00
N PRO A 508 -10.04 0.31 23.60
CA PRO A 508 -9.01 0.15 24.63
C PRO A 508 -7.62 0.30 24.05
N HIS A 509 -6.70 0.91 24.80
CA HIS A 509 -5.31 1.11 24.42
C HIS A 509 -4.37 0.45 25.41
N LEU A 510 -3.32 -0.22 24.94
CA LEU A 510 -2.25 -0.76 25.81
C LEU A 510 -1.55 0.36 26.57
N PHE A 511 -1.28 1.48 25.90
CA PHE A 511 -0.64 2.67 26.46
C PHE A 511 -1.69 3.70 26.86
N ASN A 512 -2.64 3.30 27.70
CA ASN A 512 -3.65 4.20 28.27
C ASN A 512 -3.04 5.09 29.38
N PRO A 513 -3.73 6.17 29.82
CA PRO A 513 -3.23 7.08 30.83
C PRO A 513 -2.79 6.42 32.14
N GLU A 514 -3.46 5.34 32.54
CA GLU A 514 -3.16 4.65 33.78
C GLU A 514 -1.87 3.80 33.69
N THR A 515 -1.68 3.06 32.58
CA THR A 515 -0.46 2.26 32.37
C THR A 515 0.76 3.16 32.19
N VAL A 516 0.62 4.23 31.41
CA VAL A 516 1.71 5.23 31.23
C VAL A 516 2.07 5.89 32.54
N PHE A 517 1.08 6.34 33.30
CA PHE A 517 1.29 6.97 34.61
C PHE A 517 1.96 6.00 35.58
N ALA A 518 1.47 4.77 35.71
CA ALA A 518 2.03 3.78 36.62
C ALA A 518 3.50 3.45 36.29
N LEU A 519 3.84 3.29 34.99
CA LEU A 519 5.22 3.06 34.57
C LEU A 519 6.12 4.25 34.90
N GLN A 520 5.75 5.46 34.54
CA GLN A 520 6.53 6.68 34.81
C GLN A 520 6.67 6.96 36.29
N HIS A 521 5.61 6.81 37.08
CA HIS A 521 5.65 7.05 38.51
C HIS A 521 6.54 6.02 39.20
N SER A 522 6.41 4.72 38.88
CA SER A 522 7.21 3.67 39.49
C SER A 522 8.72 3.88 39.26
N THR A 523 9.10 4.24 38.04
CA THR A 523 10.50 4.46 37.66
C THR A 523 11.07 5.71 38.31
N ARG A 524 10.36 6.84 38.31
CA ARG A 524 10.81 8.10 38.94
C ARG A 524 10.92 8.01 40.46
N SER A 525 9.95 7.36 41.09
CA SER A 525 9.91 7.20 42.55
C SER A 525 10.65 5.95 43.07
N LYS A 526 11.12 5.08 42.12
CA LYS A 526 11.74 3.78 42.46
C LYS A 526 10.84 2.88 43.31
N ARG A 527 9.51 2.94 43.05
CA ARG A 527 8.46 2.21 43.76
C ARG A 527 8.11 0.92 43.05
N TYR A 528 8.62 -0.21 43.53
CA TYR A 528 8.36 -1.53 42.96
C TYR A 528 6.88 -1.97 43.08
N ASP A 529 6.18 -1.59 44.12
CA ASP A 529 4.74 -1.86 44.29
C ASP A 529 3.89 -1.19 43.23
N ILE A 530 4.27 0.02 42.78
CA ILE A 530 3.61 0.69 41.64
C ILE A 530 3.97 0.02 40.32
N PHE A 531 5.23 -0.43 40.17
CA PHE A 531 5.64 -1.22 39.02
C PHE A 531 4.82 -2.53 38.91
N LYS A 532 4.58 -3.20 40.02
CA LYS A 532 3.73 -4.39 40.05
C LYS A 532 2.29 -4.13 39.60
N ARG A 533 1.73 -2.95 39.91
CA ARG A 533 0.40 -2.55 39.36
C ARG A 533 0.45 -2.39 37.83
N TYR A 534 1.50 -1.77 37.33
CA TYR A 534 1.73 -1.66 35.90
C TYR A 534 1.81 -3.04 35.22
N THR A 535 2.67 -3.94 35.71
CA THR A 535 2.80 -5.27 35.12
C THR A 535 1.51 -6.08 35.19
N SER A 536 0.77 -6.03 36.30
CA SER A 536 -0.51 -6.73 36.42
C SER A 536 -1.56 -6.27 35.40
N LYS A 537 -1.55 -4.97 35.04
CA LYS A 537 -2.43 -4.47 33.98
C LYS A 537 -2.00 -4.95 32.59
N VAL A 538 -0.71 -4.89 32.31
CA VAL A 538 -0.16 -5.37 31.03
C VAL A 538 -0.32 -6.88 30.88
N ASP A 539 -0.08 -7.63 31.95
CA ASP A 539 -0.25 -9.10 31.96
C ASP A 539 -1.74 -9.52 31.90
N GLY A 540 -2.65 -8.64 32.34
CA GLY A 540 -4.09 -8.86 32.27
C GLY A 540 -4.74 -8.69 30.90
N GLN A 541 -3.96 -8.46 29.86
CA GLN A 541 -4.43 -8.18 28.48
C GLN A 541 -5.40 -9.22 27.92
N SER A 542 -5.28 -10.49 28.34
CA SER A 542 -6.19 -11.55 27.90
C SER A 542 -7.65 -11.30 28.28
N LYS A 543 -7.90 -10.60 29.40
CA LYS A 543 -9.25 -10.23 29.85
C LYS A 543 -9.84 -9.07 29.06
N GLU A 544 -9.00 -8.26 28.46
CA GLU A 544 -9.37 -7.08 27.69
C GLU A 544 -9.22 -7.31 26.19
N LEU A 545 -8.88 -8.52 25.75
CA LEU A 545 -8.69 -8.93 24.35
C LEU A 545 -7.74 -8.01 23.54
N MET A 546 -6.73 -7.43 24.21
CA MET A 546 -5.88 -6.40 23.61
C MET A 546 -4.95 -6.95 22.54
N THR A 547 -4.45 -8.17 22.69
CA THR A 547 -3.49 -8.78 21.78
C THR A 547 -3.73 -10.29 21.65
N LEU A 548 -3.36 -10.84 20.50
CA LEU A 548 -3.32 -12.32 20.32
C LEU A 548 -2.38 -12.99 21.33
N ARG A 549 -1.27 -12.34 21.67
CA ARG A 549 -0.32 -12.85 22.68
C ARG A 549 -0.99 -13.00 24.04
N GLY A 550 -1.86 -12.09 24.43
CA GLY A 550 -2.61 -12.14 25.68
C GLY A 550 -3.53 -13.36 25.80
N LEU A 551 -3.91 -13.98 24.68
CA LEU A 551 -4.75 -15.19 24.64
C LEU A 551 -3.93 -16.48 24.81
N PHE A 552 -2.60 -16.43 24.74
CA PHE A 552 -1.77 -17.62 24.88
C PHE A 552 -1.65 -18.02 26.35
N ALA A 553 -1.75 -19.31 26.59
CA ALA A 553 -1.55 -19.91 27.89
C ALA A 553 -0.49 -21.02 27.81
N PHE A 554 0.25 -21.22 28.89
CA PHE A 554 1.13 -22.38 28.97
C PHE A 554 0.32 -23.66 29.02
N LYS A 555 0.80 -24.67 28.31
CA LYS A 555 0.20 -26.02 28.32
C LYS A 555 0.62 -26.75 29.58
N GLU A 556 -0.09 -26.49 30.68
CA GLU A 556 0.19 -27.09 31.98
C GLU A 556 0.09 -28.62 31.90
N GLY A 557 0.99 -29.31 32.62
CA GLY A 557 1.02 -30.78 32.63
C GLY A 557 1.59 -31.44 31.36
N ALA A 558 2.00 -30.69 30.33
CA ALA A 558 2.60 -31.26 29.11
C ALA A 558 3.94 -31.95 29.36
N ARG A 559 4.64 -31.60 30.44
CA ARG A 559 5.90 -32.21 30.89
C ARG A 559 5.87 -32.39 32.39
N PRO A 560 6.63 -33.36 32.95
CA PRO A 560 6.84 -33.46 34.39
C PRO A 560 7.44 -32.17 34.96
N ALA A 561 7.03 -31.79 36.17
CA ALA A 561 7.66 -30.67 36.89
C ALA A 561 9.13 -31.01 37.20
N ILE A 562 9.99 -30.02 37.07
CA ILE A 562 11.41 -30.11 37.47
C ILE A 562 11.62 -29.36 38.78
N SER A 563 12.69 -29.69 39.51
CA SER A 563 13.11 -28.92 40.72
C SER A 563 13.41 -27.48 40.36
N ILE A 564 13.14 -26.54 41.27
CA ILE A 564 13.52 -25.14 41.11
C ILE A 564 15.05 -24.97 40.95
N ASP A 565 15.84 -25.86 41.53
CA ASP A 565 17.28 -25.86 41.42
C ASP A 565 17.81 -26.26 40.04
N GLU A 566 16.96 -26.93 39.24
CA GLU A 566 17.25 -27.28 37.84
C GLU A 566 16.84 -26.16 36.86
N VAL A 567 16.09 -25.16 37.33
CA VAL A 567 15.67 -24.02 36.51
C VAL A 567 16.84 -23.06 36.39
N GLU A 568 17.12 -22.66 35.16
CA GLU A 568 18.19 -21.67 34.90
C GLU A 568 17.97 -20.37 35.67
N PRO A 569 18.97 -19.85 36.38
CA PRO A 569 18.83 -18.65 37.20
C PRO A 569 18.61 -17.41 36.32
N ILE A 570 17.88 -16.42 36.82
CA ILE A 570 17.58 -15.17 36.13
C ILE A 570 18.84 -14.49 35.59
N SER A 571 19.94 -14.51 36.38
CA SER A 571 21.24 -13.95 35.98
C SER A 571 21.82 -14.55 34.70
N GLU A 572 21.49 -15.80 34.38
CA GLU A 572 21.93 -16.45 33.14
C GLU A 572 20.92 -16.15 32.01
N ILE A 573 19.62 -16.11 32.32
CA ILE A 573 18.56 -15.80 31.35
C ILE A 573 18.75 -14.40 30.74
N VAL A 574 19.01 -13.39 31.59
CA VAL A 574 19.13 -11.98 31.14
C VAL A 574 20.31 -11.75 30.21
N LYS A 575 21.38 -12.56 30.30
CA LYS A 575 22.52 -12.48 29.38
C LYS A 575 22.19 -12.68 27.92
N ARG A 576 21.09 -13.36 27.63
CA ARG A 576 20.61 -13.61 26.26
C ARG A 576 19.74 -12.47 25.68
N PHE A 577 19.45 -11.46 26.49
CA PHE A 577 18.67 -10.31 26.05
C PHE A 577 19.57 -9.21 25.49
N SER A 578 19.06 -8.54 24.44
CA SER A 578 19.69 -7.35 23.88
C SER A 578 18.66 -6.27 23.61
N THR A 579 19.08 -5.02 23.59
CA THR A 579 18.26 -3.94 23.07
C THR A 579 18.14 -4.05 21.54
N GLY A 580 17.08 -3.51 20.97
CA GLY A 580 17.04 -3.24 19.55
C GLY A 580 18.21 -2.32 19.13
N ALA A 581 18.59 -2.37 17.85
CA ALA A 581 19.57 -1.49 17.27
C ALA A 581 18.98 -0.08 17.12
N MET A 582 19.33 0.82 18.02
CA MET A 582 18.88 2.21 17.99
C MET A 582 20.06 3.14 17.74
N SER A 583 20.03 3.82 16.59
CA SER A 583 21.10 4.71 16.21
C SER A 583 21.12 5.97 17.07
N TRP A 584 22.30 6.45 17.34
CA TRP A 584 22.50 7.79 17.86
C TRP A 584 21.89 8.82 16.91
N GLY A 585 21.05 9.68 17.43
CA GLY A 585 20.24 10.63 16.65
C GLY A 585 18.78 10.21 16.45
N SER A 586 18.47 8.90 16.45
CA SER A 586 17.08 8.42 16.55
C SER A 586 16.57 8.47 18.00
N VAL A 587 17.48 8.30 18.98
CA VAL A 587 17.23 8.51 20.40
C VAL A 587 18.22 9.53 20.95
N SER A 588 17.93 10.14 22.11
CA SER A 588 18.84 11.07 22.76
C SER A 588 20.07 10.36 23.33
N GLN A 589 21.11 11.15 23.62
CA GLN A 589 22.34 10.64 24.25
C GLN A 589 22.04 9.95 25.57
N GLU A 590 21.21 10.57 26.39
CA GLU A 590 20.86 10.06 27.72
C GLU A 590 20.16 8.71 27.65
N VAL A 591 19.23 8.54 26.71
CA VAL A 591 18.53 7.26 26.48
C VAL A 591 19.53 6.19 26.06
N HIS A 592 20.38 6.50 25.09
CA HIS A 592 21.34 5.54 24.53
C HIS A 592 22.37 5.08 25.59
N GLU A 593 22.89 6.02 26.37
CA GLU A 593 23.84 5.73 27.47
C GLU A 593 23.16 4.99 28.63
N THR A 594 21.93 5.40 29.01
CA THR A 594 21.15 4.73 30.05
C THR A 594 20.88 3.27 29.74
N LEU A 595 20.48 2.98 28.46
CA LEU A 595 20.29 1.62 28.01
C LEU A 595 21.59 0.80 28.08
N ALA A 596 22.73 1.38 27.68
CA ALA A 596 24.01 0.71 27.74
C ALA A 596 24.39 0.38 29.19
N ILE A 597 24.26 1.34 30.11
CA ILE A 597 24.55 1.13 31.54
C ILE A 597 23.63 0.04 32.11
N ALA A 598 22.33 0.10 31.83
CA ALA A 598 21.37 -0.87 32.34
C ALA A 598 21.69 -2.29 31.87
N MET A 599 21.95 -2.46 30.58
CA MET A 599 22.26 -3.77 30.01
C MET A 599 23.61 -4.31 30.51
N ASN A 600 24.64 -3.46 30.65
CA ASN A 600 25.93 -3.85 31.21
C ASN A 600 25.82 -4.30 32.67
N ARG A 601 25.01 -3.60 33.50
CA ARG A 601 24.75 -4.01 34.90
C ARG A 601 24.06 -5.36 34.98
N LEU A 602 23.19 -5.69 34.03
CA LEU A 602 22.49 -6.96 33.98
C LEU A 602 23.33 -8.10 33.34
N GLY A 603 24.49 -7.78 32.77
CA GLY A 603 25.24 -8.73 31.94
C GLY A 603 24.60 -9.03 30.57
N ALA A 604 23.61 -8.25 30.22
CA ALA A 604 22.94 -8.29 28.88
C ALA A 604 23.65 -7.34 27.89
N LYS A 605 23.13 -7.17 26.69
CA LYS A 605 23.82 -6.44 25.63
C LYS A 605 22.98 -5.29 25.07
N SER A 606 23.58 -4.10 24.97
CA SER A 606 23.02 -2.99 24.22
C SER A 606 23.65 -2.88 22.82
N ASN A 607 22.92 -2.32 21.87
CA ASN A 607 23.33 -2.21 20.48
C ASN A 607 23.47 -0.75 20.07
N THR A 608 24.57 -0.41 19.39
CA THR A 608 24.86 0.97 18.95
C THR A 608 23.91 1.46 17.85
N GLY A 609 23.26 0.56 17.10
CA GLY A 609 22.72 0.93 15.80
C GLY A 609 23.84 1.35 14.82
N GLU A 610 23.46 1.95 13.70
CA GLU A 610 24.37 2.28 12.60
C GLU A 610 25.07 3.65 12.72
N GLY A 611 24.79 4.43 13.77
CA GLY A 611 25.34 5.77 13.98
C GLY A 611 26.73 5.82 14.58
N GLY A 612 27.35 4.68 14.90
CA GLY A 612 28.63 4.62 15.61
C GLY A 612 28.48 4.89 17.12
N GLU A 613 29.58 5.11 17.79
CA GLU A 613 29.61 5.37 19.23
C GLU A 613 30.77 6.32 19.60
N ASP A 614 30.54 7.24 20.56
CA ASP A 614 31.55 8.15 21.01
C ASP A 614 32.67 7.36 21.77
N PRO A 615 33.95 7.51 21.40
CA PRO A 615 35.05 6.87 22.11
C PRO A 615 35.13 7.17 23.62
N ALA A 616 34.62 8.31 24.06
CA ALA A 616 34.56 8.64 25.50
C ALA A 616 33.74 7.64 26.33
N ARG A 617 32.82 6.91 25.67
CA ARG A 617 31.98 5.87 26.30
C ARG A 617 32.73 4.56 26.58
N PHE A 618 33.91 4.37 25.98
CA PHE A 618 34.71 3.17 26.16
C PHE A 618 35.50 3.21 27.49
N VAL A 619 35.56 4.38 28.11
CA VAL A 619 36.16 4.54 29.42
C VAL A 619 35.11 4.33 30.52
N PRO A 620 35.30 3.40 31.45
CA PRO A 620 34.38 3.22 32.57
C PRO A 620 34.21 4.51 33.40
N MET A 621 33.02 4.69 33.96
CA MET A 621 32.70 5.80 34.84
C MET A 621 33.39 5.58 36.21
N GLU A 622 33.53 6.64 37.03
CA GLU A 622 34.12 6.59 38.36
C GLU A 622 33.44 5.58 39.29
N ASN A 623 32.15 5.37 39.12
CA ASN A 623 31.37 4.40 39.90
C ASN A 623 31.45 2.95 39.35
N GLY A 624 32.29 2.72 38.35
CA GLY A 624 32.46 1.41 37.69
C GLY A 624 31.45 1.08 36.61
N ASP A 625 30.46 1.94 36.34
CA ASP A 625 29.52 1.73 35.26
C ASP A 625 30.16 1.90 33.87
N SER A 626 29.67 1.17 32.89
CA SER A 626 30.11 1.29 31.52
C SER A 626 28.97 1.82 30.64
N LYS A 627 29.27 2.87 29.88
CA LYS A 627 28.38 3.44 28.86
C LYS A 627 28.55 2.76 27.51
N ARG A 628 29.51 1.85 27.38
CA ARG A 628 29.85 1.15 26.15
C ARG A 628 28.73 0.18 25.76
N SER A 629 28.26 0.26 24.52
CA SER A 629 27.36 -0.76 23.96
C SER A 629 28.17 -2.01 23.60
N ALA A 630 27.69 -3.18 24.04
CA ALA A 630 28.35 -4.46 23.80
C ALA A 630 28.30 -4.88 22.35
N ILE A 631 27.16 -4.65 21.69
CA ILE A 631 26.96 -4.95 20.26
C ILE A 631 27.24 -3.70 19.43
N LYS A 632 28.15 -3.82 18.47
CA LYS A 632 28.49 -2.75 17.56
C LYS A 632 28.01 -3.09 16.15
N GLN A 633 27.11 -2.27 15.62
CA GLN A 633 26.58 -2.49 14.30
C GLN A 633 27.49 -1.89 13.22
N VAL A 634 27.71 -2.64 12.14
CA VAL A 634 28.42 -2.22 10.94
C VAL A 634 27.46 -2.29 9.76
N ALA A 635 27.01 -1.13 9.30
CA ALA A 635 26.13 -1.01 8.12
C ALA A 635 26.95 -0.86 6.85
N SER A 636 26.29 -0.97 5.69
CA SER A 636 26.91 -0.81 4.37
C SER A 636 27.62 0.53 4.17
N GLY A 637 27.10 1.61 4.77
CA GLY A 637 27.71 2.93 4.76
C GLY A 637 28.89 3.11 5.71
N ARG A 638 29.13 2.18 6.63
CA ARG A 638 30.22 2.19 7.63
C ARG A 638 30.32 3.48 8.45
N PHE A 639 29.21 4.13 8.72
CA PHE A 639 29.17 5.37 9.51
C PHE A 639 29.74 5.13 10.92
N GLY A 640 30.73 5.94 11.29
CA GLY A 640 31.35 5.88 12.63
C GLY A 640 32.15 4.61 12.93
N VAL A 641 32.39 3.74 11.95
CA VAL A 641 33.18 2.52 12.11
C VAL A 641 34.68 2.86 12.07
N THR A 642 35.32 2.72 13.18
CA THR A 642 36.80 2.90 13.33
C THR A 642 37.41 1.66 13.99
N SER A 643 38.71 1.50 13.92
CA SER A 643 39.41 0.41 14.61
C SER A 643 39.08 0.42 16.12
N ASN A 644 39.09 1.61 16.75
CA ASN A 644 38.72 1.76 18.15
C ASN A 644 37.29 1.34 18.48
N TYR A 645 36.35 1.65 17.56
CA TYR A 645 34.97 1.18 17.69
C TYR A 645 34.89 -0.35 17.65
N LEU A 646 35.57 -0.99 16.70
CA LEU A 646 35.52 -2.44 16.51
C LEU A 646 36.17 -3.22 17.66
N VAL A 647 37.33 -2.79 18.13
CA VAL A 647 38.02 -3.49 19.25
C VAL A 647 37.32 -3.37 20.60
N ASN A 648 36.40 -2.42 20.73
CA ASN A 648 35.53 -2.27 21.89
C ASN A 648 34.18 -2.98 21.75
N ALA A 649 34.00 -3.84 20.78
CA ALA A 649 32.81 -4.67 20.62
C ALA A 649 32.97 -6.00 21.35
N ASP A 650 31.90 -6.48 22.00
CA ASP A 650 31.79 -7.88 22.39
C ASP A 650 31.22 -8.71 21.23
N ASP A 651 30.24 -8.12 20.48
CA ASP A 651 29.71 -8.67 19.26
C ASP A 651 29.70 -7.62 18.14
N ILE A 652 29.96 -8.06 16.93
CA ILE A 652 29.82 -7.23 15.72
C ILE A 652 28.58 -7.69 14.97
N GLN A 653 27.63 -6.78 14.77
CA GLN A 653 26.43 -7.03 13.99
C GLN A 653 26.58 -6.42 12.60
N ILE A 654 26.65 -7.28 11.58
CA ILE A 654 26.66 -6.84 10.18
C ILE A 654 25.22 -6.52 9.78
N LYS A 655 24.98 -5.26 9.38
CA LYS A 655 23.69 -4.82 8.85
C LYS A 655 23.74 -4.82 7.34
N ILE A 656 22.99 -5.74 6.74
CA ILE A 656 22.82 -5.82 5.29
C ILE A 656 21.94 -4.64 4.83
N ALA A 657 22.06 -4.25 3.56
CA ALA A 657 21.23 -3.20 2.95
C ALA A 657 19.74 -3.45 3.17
N GLN A 658 19.02 -2.42 3.56
CA GLN A 658 17.58 -2.51 3.81
C GLN A 658 16.81 -2.25 2.52
N GLY A 659 15.87 -3.14 2.16
CA GLY A 659 15.00 -2.98 1.01
C GLY A 659 14.07 -1.75 1.10
N ALA A 660 13.76 -1.30 2.32
CA ALA A 660 12.90 -0.14 2.56
C ALA A 660 13.62 1.23 2.56
N LYS A 661 14.94 1.26 2.33
CA LYS A 661 15.77 2.50 2.36
C LYS A 661 16.01 3.21 1.02
N PRO A 662 15.58 2.79 -0.16
CA PRO A 662 15.81 3.60 -1.35
C PRO A 662 15.13 4.96 -1.17
N GLY A 663 15.90 6.01 -1.07
CA GLY A 663 15.51 7.40 -1.22
C GLY A 663 15.22 8.22 0.03
N GLU A 664 14.77 7.68 1.16
CA GLU A 664 14.32 8.53 2.28
C GLU A 664 14.80 8.11 3.67
N GLY A 665 15.59 7.07 3.79
CA GLY A 665 16.13 6.64 5.08
C GLY A 665 17.44 7.35 5.43
N GLY A 666 17.62 7.71 6.73
CA GLY A 666 18.89 8.20 7.25
C GLY A 666 19.09 9.72 7.18
N GLN A 667 18.06 10.49 6.92
CA GLN A 667 18.11 11.95 7.06
C GLN A 667 18.11 12.33 8.55
N LEU A 668 19.12 13.06 8.96
CA LEU A 668 19.16 13.69 10.29
C LEU A 668 18.90 15.19 10.10
N PRO A 669 17.82 15.75 10.67
CA PRO A 669 17.63 17.19 10.72
C PRO A 669 18.81 17.88 11.38
N GLY A 670 19.20 19.08 10.92
CA GLY A 670 20.38 19.80 11.39
C GLY A 670 20.47 19.95 12.92
N ASN A 671 19.33 20.07 13.60
CA ASN A 671 19.26 20.15 15.07
C ASN A 671 19.60 18.82 15.80
N LYS A 672 19.68 17.71 15.06
CA LYS A 672 20.09 16.38 15.56
C LYS A 672 21.51 16.00 15.13
N VAL A 673 22.19 16.85 14.38
CA VAL A 673 23.58 16.64 13.97
C VAL A 673 24.50 17.17 15.05
N TYR A 674 24.86 16.31 15.97
CA TYR A 674 25.83 16.63 17.02
C TYR A 674 27.27 16.61 16.48
N PRO A 675 28.25 17.32 17.13
CA PRO A 675 29.61 17.41 16.63
C PRO A 675 30.32 16.08 16.36
N TRP A 676 29.97 15.02 17.08
CA TRP A 676 30.53 13.68 16.85
C TRP A 676 29.84 12.95 15.69
N ILE A 677 28.59 13.22 15.42
CA ILE A 677 27.89 12.72 14.22
C ILE A 677 28.45 13.44 12.99
N ASP A 678 28.58 14.76 13.06
CA ASP A 678 29.15 15.59 11.99
C ASP A 678 30.55 15.15 11.61
N ARG A 679 31.44 14.98 12.57
CA ARG A 679 32.81 14.53 12.29
C ARG A 679 32.94 13.17 11.67
N LYS A 680 31.96 12.28 11.87
CA LYS A 680 32.00 10.90 11.39
C LYS A 680 31.18 10.66 10.13
N SER A 681 30.09 11.38 9.94
CA SER A 681 29.16 11.20 8.82
C SER A 681 29.45 12.08 7.62
N THR A 682 29.84 13.34 7.83
CA THR A 682 30.02 14.32 6.76
C THR A 682 31.31 14.17 5.96
N ARG A 683 32.35 13.60 6.55
CA ARG A 683 33.62 13.37 5.84
C ARG A 683 33.66 12.13 4.95
N LEU A 684 32.70 11.20 5.13
CA LEU A 684 32.69 9.93 4.41
C LEU A 684 31.62 9.83 3.30
N ASN A 685 30.65 10.75 3.29
CA ASN A 685 29.58 10.71 2.29
C ASN A 685 29.04 12.12 2.00
N SER A 686 29.66 12.81 1.05
CA SER A 686 29.21 14.13 0.60
C SER A 686 27.81 14.14 -0.04
N SER A 687 27.23 12.99 -0.36
CA SER A 687 25.88 12.87 -0.89
C SER A 687 24.77 13.01 0.15
N HIS A 688 25.08 12.86 1.45
CA HIS A 688 24.14 13.06 2.55
C HIS A 688 24.31 14.38 3.30
N ALA A 689 25.32 15.16 2.95
CA ALA A 689 25.66 16.42 3.63
C ALA A 689 24.88 17.64 3.13
N ASN A 690 24.06 17.49 2.10
CA ASN A 690 23.27 18.58 1.52
C ASN A 690 21.82 18.60 2.03
N VAL A 691 21.66 18.52 3.34
CA VAL A 691 20.36 18.83 3.97
C VAL A 691 20.59 19.95 4.96
N SER A 692 20.70 21.14 4.43
CA SER A 692 20.51 22.38 5.18
C SER A 692 19.04 22.69 5.29
#